data_27418d1a0a5e44a21a7d68fdadd47858
#
_entry.id   27418d1a0a5e44a21a7d68fdadd47858
#
_cell.length_a   1.000
_cell.length_b   1.000
_cell.length_c   1.000
_cell.angle_alpha   90.00
_cell.angle_beta   90.00
_cell.angle_gamma   90.00
#
_symmetry.space_group_name_H-M   'P 1'
#
loop_
_entity.id
_entity.type
_entity.pdbx_description
1 polymer ?
#
loop_
_entity_poly.entity_id
_entity_poly.type
_entity_poly.pdbx_seq_one_letter_code
_entity_poly.pdbx_strand_id
1 'polypeptide(L)'
;MQENIIVKGARANNLKNIDVTIPRDKLVVMTGVSGSGKSSLAFDTIYAEGQRRYVESLSSYARMFLGQMDKPDVDYIEGLSPAISIDQKTTSKNPRSTVGTVTEIYDYLRLLWARAGTPHCPNCGKEIRQQTIDQIIDQVLALPEGTRIQVMAPVIRGKKGEHAKVFEDAKRSGYVRVRVDGNLYELDEEIKLEKNKKHSIEIIVDRLIIRPDIRQRLTDSVETAAKLSGGLVIVNLLREEKDLSFSQNYACEDCGISMEELTPRMFSFNNPFGACPTCTGLGNQLKADPALMIQDGGKSILDGAIQASGWNNIRGDGISRMYFDALSKKYKFSLTEPWNSLSDEAKNIILYGTKGETLELHYDQPRGKGVLKQAFEGICNNIERRYKETQSDASRKELEELMSECPCPDCQGRRLRKESLAVTVGEKNIYEFTTLSVEDALLWLDGLHLTEQQMLIADRILKEIRSRLGFLKSVGLGYLTLSRSAGTLSGGESQRIRLATQIGSSLMGVLYILDEPSIGLHQRDNDKLLATLKNLRDLGNSLIVVEHDEDTMRAADYLIDIGPGAGVHGGQVVAAGTPAEVMANPDSLTGQYLSGKKKIEVPTVRRPGNGKVLKVIGAAENNLRHIDVEFPLGTFTVVTGVSGSGKSSLVNEVLFKRLGAELMRMKVRPGKCDRIEGIEQLDKVVNIDQSPIGRTPRSNPATYTGLFNDIRDLFASTQEAKSRGYGQGRFSFNVRGGRCEACSGDGLLKIEMHFLPDIFVPCEVCKGRRYNRETLEVRYKGKNIADVLDMTVDEALDFFSALPKLKKRLQTLQDVGLGYVKLGQPSTELSGGEAQRVKLATELSKQATGKTIYILDEPTTGLHSDDVRKLLEVLQRLVDAGNTVVVIEHNLDVIKCADHLIDLGPEGGDGGGTIVVTGTPEEVAACPASFTGQYLKRMLN
;
A
#
# COMPACT_ATOMS: atom_id res chain seq x y z
N MET A 1 -20.01 23.14 -31.56
CA MET A 1 -19.09 22.06 -31.10
C MET A 1 -19.62 20.75 -31.61
N GLN A 2 -18.77 19.79 -31.97
CA GLN A 2 -19.24 18.46 -32.32
C GLN A 2 -19.96 17.82 -31.12
N GLU A 3 -21.16 17.31 -31.33
CA GLU A 3 -22.01 16.72 -30.26
C GLU A 3 -21.61 15.30 -29.89
N ASN A 4 -20.82 14.66 -30.76
CA ASN A 4 -20.44 13.24 -30.61
C ASN A 4 -18.92 13.05 -30.78
N ILE A 5 -18.40 12.00 -30.13
CA ILE A 5 -17.13 11.37 -30.45
C ILE A 5 -17.45 10.25 -31.44
N ILE A 6 -16.86 10.28 -32.65
CA ILE A 6 -17.11 9.32 -33.71
C ILE A 6 -15.84 8.47 -33.88
N VAL A 7 -15.92 7.19 -33.57
CA VAL A 7 -14.85 6.20 -33.77
C VAL A 7 -15.19 5.39 -35.03
N LYS A 8 -14.26 5.28 -35.96
CA LYS A 8 -14.41 4.54 -37.20
C LYS A 8 -13.30 3.52 -37.38
N GLY A 9 -13.68 2.27 -37.65
CA GLY A 9 -12.75 1.22 -37.99
C GLY A 9 -11.84 0.80 -36.85
N ALA A 10 -12.30 0.70 -35.61
CA ALA A 10 -11.50 0.25 -34.48
C ALA A 10 -11.20 -1.26 -34.55
N ARG A 11 -9.90 -1.63 -34.51
CA ARG A 11 -9.40 -3.00 -34.67
C ARG A 11 -8.42 -3.41 -33.58
N ALA A 12 -8.24 -2.59 -32.53
CA ALA A 12 -7.36 -2.90 -31.42
C ALA A 12 -7.73 -4.24 -30.76
N ASN A 13 -6.75 -5.10 -30.52
CA ASN A 13 -6.90 -6.42 -29.89
C ASN A 13 -7.95 -7.31 -30.58
N ASN A 14 -9.09 -7.56 -29.92
CA ASN A 14 -10.17 -8.40 -30.44
C ASN A 14 -11.30 -7.63 -31.13
N LEU A 15 -11.20 -6.31 -31.29
CA LEU A 15 -12.21 -5.50 -31.95
C LEU A 15 -12.31 -5.83 -33.44
N LYS A 16 -13.54 -6.00 -33.96
CA LYS A 16 -13.82 -6.46 -35.32
C LYS A 16 -14.18 -5.30 -36.27
N ASN A 17 -13.26 -4.34 -36.44
CA ASN A 17 -13.45 -3.19 -37.33
C ASN A 17 -14.76 -2.44 -37.03
N ILE A 18 -14.94 -2.06 -35.76
CA ILE A 18 -16.19 -1.49 -35.28
C ILE A 18 -16.27 0.03 -35.46
N ASP A 19 -17.49 0.51 -35.74
CA ASP A 19 -17.86 1.92 -35.75
C ASP A 19 -18.73 2.23 -34.54
N VAL A 20 -18.39 3.29 -33.80
CA VAL A 20 -19.12 3.69 -32.61
C VAL A 20 -19.30 5.20 -32.55
N THR A 21 -20.51 5.66 -32.25
CA THR A 21 -20.83 7.05 -31.98
C THR A 21 -21.13 7.22 -30.49
N ILE A 22 -20.41 8.09 -29.81
CA ILE A 22 -20.47 8.30 -28.37
C ILE A 22 -20.89 9.75 -28.12
N PRO A 23 -22.01 10.01 -27.44
CA PRO A 23 -22.44 11.37 -27.15
C PRO A 23 -21.48 12.04 -26.16
N ARG A 24 -21.18 13.33 -26.41
CA ARG A 24 -20.36 14.16 -25.50
C ARG A 24 -21.20 14.72 -24.36
N ASP A 25 -20.51 15.13 -23.30
CA ASP A 25 -21.09 15.77 -22.11
C ASP A 25 -22.19 14.89 -21.46
N LYS A 26 -21.96 13.56 -21.53
CA LYS A 26 -22.81 12.49 -21.03
C LYS A 26 -22.01 11.50 -20.20
N LEU A 27 -22.73 10.79 -19.33
CA LEU A 27 -22.23 9.59 -18.65
C LEU A 27 -22.51 8.38 -19.55
N VAL A 28 -21.48 7.90 -20.24
CA VAL A 28 -21.54 6.76 -21.14
C VAL A 28 -20.94 5.56 -20.44
N VAL A 29 -21.69 4.46 -20.36
CA VAL A 29 -21.19 3.20 -19.77
C VAL A 29 -20.95 2.18 -20.87
N MET A 30 -19.74 1.61 -20.91
CA MET A 30 -19.36 0.49 -21.76
C MET A 30 -19.44 -0.79 -20.94
N THR A 31 -20.27 -1.72 -21.39
CA THR A 31 -20.54 -2.98 -20.70
C THR A 31 -20.40 -4.19 -21.64
N GLY A 32 -20.61 -5.39 -21.12
CA GLY A 32 -20.51 -6.66 -21.86
C GLY A 32 -19.73 -7.71 -21.08
N VAL A 33 -19.67 -8.94 -21.55
CA VAL A 33 -18.98 -10.04 -20.87
C VAL A 33 -17.48 -9.79 -20.71
N SER A 34 -16.84 -10.45 -19.75
CA SER A 34 -15.38 -10.35 -19.55
C SER A 34 -14.64 -10.80 -20.81
N GLY A 35 -13.63 -10.02 -21.26
CA GLY A 35 -12.88 -10.30 -22.50
C GLY A 35 -13.63 -9.95 -23.79
N SER A 36 -14.76 -9.23 -23.74
CA SER A 36 -15.51 -8.83 -24.95
C SER A 36 -14.88 -7.71 -25.77
N GLY A 37 -13.91 -6.96 -25.23
CA GLY A 37 -13.22 -5.84 -25.90
C GLY A 37 -13.56 -4.45 -25.38
N LYS A 38 -14.23 -4.33 -24.24
CA LYS A 38 -14.58 -3.05 -23.60
C LYS A 38 -13.34 -2.17 -23.37
N SER A 39 -12.34 -2.72 -22.65
CA SER A 39 -11.12 -2.00 -22.34
C SER A 39 -10.32 -1.69 -23.60
N SER A 40 -10.36 -2.58 -24.62
CA SER A 40 -9.72 -2.34 -25.92
C SER A 40 -10.30 -1.13 -26.63
N LEU A 41 -11.62 -0.93 -26.56
CA LEU A 41 -12.26 0.26 -27.13
C LEU A 41 -11.97 1.51 -26.30
N ALA A 42 -12.19 1.44 -24.98
CA ALA A 42 -12.08 2.59 -24.09
C ALA A 42 -10.63 3.08 -23.91
N PHE A 43 -9.71 2.16 -23.59
CA PHE A 43 -8.33 2.50 -23.24
C PHE A 43 -7.36 2.37 -24.40
N ASP A 44 -7.32 1.21 -25.08
CA ASP A 44 -6.34 0.96 -26.15
C ASP A 44 -6.68 1.69 -27.45
N THR A 45 -7.92 2.19 -27.62
CA THR A 45 -8.34 2.95 -28.81
C THR A 45 -8.61 4.41 -28.48
N ILE A 46 -9.64 4.72 -27.68
CA ILE A 46 -10.10 6.12 -27.46
C ILE A 46 -9.12 6.91 -26.61
N TYR A 47 -8.74 6.37 -25.47
CA TYR A 47 -7.77 7.04 -24.58
C TYR A 47 -6.39 7.16 -25.24
N ALA A 48 -5.90 6.07 -25.82
CA ALA A 48 -4.59 6.04 -26.48
C ALA A 48 -4.47 7.10 -27.59
N GLU A 49 -5.51 7.25 -28.43
CA GLU A 49 -5.54 8.28 -29.47
C GLU A 49 -5.66 9.70 -28.89
N GLY A 50 -6.47 9.88 -27.84
CA GLY A 50 -6.61 11.16 -27.14
C GLY A 50 -5.28 11.63 -26.53
N GLN A 51 -4.60 10.71 -25.85
CA GLN A 51 -3.29 10.97 -25.24
C GLN A 51 -2.19 11.21 -26.32
N ARG A 52 -2.19 10.42 -27.38
CA ARG A 52 -1.27 10.61 -28.51
C ARG A 52 -1.39 12.01 -29.11
N ARG A 53 -2.62 12.49 -29.42
CA ARG A 53 -2.86 13.84 -29.94
C ARG A 53 -2.44 14.93 -28.95
N TYR A 54 -2.69 14.72 -27.67
CA TYR A 54 -2.24 15.65 -26.64
C TYR A 54 -0.72 15.76 -26.61
N VAL A 55 0.00 14.62 -26.58
CA VAL A 55 1.46 14.60 -26.59
C VAL A 55 2.03 15.22 -27.86
N GLU A 56 1.41 14.97 -29.03
CA GLU A 56 1.82 15.58 -30.31
C GLU A 56 1.65 17.10 -30.33
N SER A 57 0.70 17.65 -29.56
CA SER A 57 0.50 19.10 -29.43
C SER A 57 1.57 19.80 -28.58
N LEU A 58 2.35 19.03 -27.79
CA LEU A 58 3.39 19.56 -26.93
C LEU A 58 4.68 19.92 -27.71
N SER A 59 5.55 20.71 -27.10
CA SER A 59 6.85 21.05 -27.67
C SER A 59 7.70 19.82 -27.96
N SER A 60 8.60 19.90 -28.95
CA SER A 60 9.54 18.82 -29.30
C SER A 60 10.38 18.35 -28.11
N TYR A 61 10.73 19.27 -27.21
CA TYR A 61 11.43 18.96 -25.96
C TYR A 61 10.59 18.10 -25.00
N ALA A 62 9.32 18.48 -24.77
CA ALA A 62 8.42 17.69 -23.92
C ALA A 62 8.13 16.31 -24.51
N ARG A 63 7.96 16.20 -25.83
CA ARG A 63 7.79 14.90 -26.52
C ARG A 63 8.98 13.96 -26.35
N MET A 64 10.21 14.50 -26.31
CA MET A 64 11.42 13.69 -26.11
C MET A 64 11.45 13.01 -24.72
N PHE A 65 10.83 13.62 -23.69
CA PHE A 65 10.71 13.05 -22.36
C PHE A 65 9.52 12.10 -22.21
N LEU A 66 8.41 12.36 -22.89
CA LEU A 66 7.19 11.55 -22.78
C LEU A 66 7.20 10.31 -23.68
N GLY A 67 8.13 10.25 -24.61
CA GLY A 67 8.22 9.18 -25.60
C GLY A 67 7.21 9.36 -26.75
N GLN A 68 7.42 8.61 -27.84
CA GLN A 68 6.50 8.55 -28.95
C GLN A 68 5.48 7.44 -28.67
N MET A 69 4.19 7.80 -28.71
CA MET A 69 3.12 6.83 -28.53
C MET A 69 2.75 6.20 -29.88
N ASP A 70 2.55 4.89 -29.87
CA ASP A 70 2.08 4.17 -31.03
C ASP A 70 0.65 4.61 -31.38
N LYS A 71 0.37 4.73 -32.67
CA LYS A 71 -0.98 5.02 -33.15
C LYS A 71 -1.84 3.76 -32.93
N PRO A 72 -2.99 3.86 -32.24
CA PRO A 72 -3.91 2.73 -32.13
C PRO A 72 -4.42 2.30 -33.50
N ASP A 73 -4.77 1.02 -33.63
CA ASP A 73 -5.31 0.46 -34.88
C ASP A 73 -6.78 0.90 -35.05
N VAL A 74 -6.94 2.07 -35.60
CA VAL A 74 -8.22 2.72 -35.88
C VAL A 74 -8.09 3.60 -37.13
N ASP A 75 -9.12 3.67 -37.95
CA ASP A 75 -9.09 4.50 -39.15
C ASP A 75 -9.02 5.97 -38.77
N TYR A 76 -10.00 6.46 -38.01
CA TYR A 76 -9.96 7.81 -37.43
C TYR A 76 -10.91 7.94 -36.23
N ILE A 77 -10.66 8.95 -35.37
CA ILE A 77 -11.54 9.36 -34.29
C ILE A 77 -11.75 10.87 -34.39
N GLU A 78 -13.00 11.31 -34.41
CA GLU A 78 -13.37 12.72 -34.38
C GLU A 78 -14.00 13.12 -33.05
N GLY A 79 -13.98 14.42 -32.71
CA GLY A 79 -14.64 14.96 -31.53
C GLY A 79 -13.96 14.69 -30.21
N LEU A 80 -12.71 14.17 -30.19
CA LEU A 80 -11.97 13.93 -28.95
C LEU A 80 -11.62 15.24 -28.22
N SER A 81 -11.90 15.26 -26.91
CA SER A 81 -11.34 16.20 -25.94
C SER A 81 -10.04 15.67 -25.35
N PRO A 82 -9.25 16.51 -24.64
CA PRO A 82 -8.16 16.00 -23.81
C PRO A 82 -8.65 14.86 -22.90
N ALA A 83 -7.99 13.71 -22.96
CA ALA A 83 -8.45 12.52 -22.27
C ALA A 83 -7.62 12.24 -21.00
N ILE A 84 -8.31 11.90 -19.92
CA ILE A 84 -7.72 11.49 -18.64
C ILE A 84 -8.20 10.08 -18.32
N SER A 85 -7.27 9.16 -18.07
CA SER A 85 -7.56 7.79 -17.66
C SER A 85 -7.45 7.63 -16.15
N ILE A 86 -8.41 6.95 -15.55
CA ILE A 86 -8.42 6.54 -14.16
C ILE A 86 -8.57 5.02 -14.14
N ASP A 87 -7.43 4.34 -14.34
CA ASP A 87 -7.33 2.88 -14.37
C ASP A 87 -7.11 2.27 -12.98
N GLN A 88 -7.30 0.97 -12.89
CA GLN A 88 -7.14 0.19 -11.67
C GLN A 88 -5.65 -0.16 -11.38
N LYS A 89 -4.78 -0.04 -12.38
CA LYS A 89 -3.38 -0.47 -12.27
C LYS A 89 -2.56 0.51 -11.44
N THR A 90 -1.82 -0.03 -10.47
CA THR A 90 -0.76 0.56 -9.67
C THR A 90 -1.15 1.29 -8.39
N THR A 91 -1.24 0.54 -7.30
CA THR A 91 -0.88 1.08 -5.99
C THR A 91 0.62 1.43 -6.02
N SER A 92 0.97 2.65 -5.65
CA SER A 92 2.38 3.03 -5.50
C SER A 92 3.05 2.14 -4.45
N LYS A 93 4.05 1.37 -4.85
CA LYS A 93 4.85 0.55 -3.93
C LYS A 93 5.90 1.37 -3.17
N ASN A 94 5.91 2.69 -3.34
CA ASN A 94 6.84 3.55 -2.64
C ASN A 94 6.41 3.66 -1.16
N PRO A 95 7.21 3.20 -0.18
CA PRO A 95 6.86 3.22 1.24
C PRO A 95 6.72 4.64 1.81
N ARG A 96 7.18 5.66 1.09
CA ARG A 96 7.02 7.06 1.47
C ARG A 96 5.72 7.69 1.00
N SER A 97 5.01 7.05 0.06
CA SER A 97 3.72 7.57 -0.41
C SER A 97 2.62 7.31 0.61
N THR A 98 1.88 8.35 0.96
CA THR A 98 0.70 8.29 1.84
C THR A 98 -0.52 8.85 1.12
N VAL A 99 -1.72 8.62 1.64
CA VAL A 99 -2.94 9.25 1.13
C VAL A 99 -2.76 10.76 1.03
N GLY A 100 -2.25 11.41 2.08
CA GLY A 100 -2.01 12.85 2.10
C GLY A 100 -1.06 13.35 1.01
N THR A 101 -0.02 12.58 0.66
CA THR A 101 0.94 12.98 -0.40
C THR A 101 0.41 12.72 -1.80
N VAL A 102 -0.35 11.64 -2.00
CA VAL A 102 -0.95 11.31 -3.31
C VAL A 102 -2.06 12.29 -3.68
N THR A 103 -2.80 12.77 -2.68
CA THR A 103 -3.87 13.78 -2.85
C THR A 103 -3.36 15.22 -2.87
N GLU A 104 -2.06 15.42 -2.68
CA GLU A 104 -1.40 16.73 -2.53
C GLU A 104 -1.89 17.54 -1.30
N ILE A 105 -2.79 16.99 -0.49
CA ILE A 105 -3.27 17.65 0.74
C ILE A 105 -2.11 17.93 1.68
N TYR A 106 -1.13 17.01 1.75
CA TYR A 106 0.04 17.16 2.61
C TYR A 106 0.89 18.39 2.26
N ASP A 107 0.92 18.81 1.00
CA ASP A 107 1.63 20.02 0.59
C ASP A 107 0.98 21.29 1.13
N TYR A 108 -0.34 21.34 1.15
CA TYR A 108 -1.08 22.42 1.80
C TYR A 108 -0.94 22.38 3.32
N LEU A 109 -0.91 21.20 3.93
CA LEU A 109 -0.66 21.08 5.38
C LEU A 109 0.73 21.59 5.76
N ARG A 110 1.77 21.25 5.00
CA ARG A 110 3.12 21.78 5.24
C ARG A 110 3.16 23.31 5.17
N LEU A 111 2.42 23.87 4.24
CA LEU A 111 2.32 25.33 4.10
C LEU A 111 1.55 25.94 5.28
N LEU A 112 0.45 25.32 5.72
CA LEU A 112 -0.35 25.78 6.86
C LEU A 112 0.48 25.77 8.15
N TRP A 113 1.14 24.65 8.49
CA TRP A 113 1.96 24.55 9.69
C TRP A 113 3.18 25.48 9.67
N ALA A 114 3.76 25.73 8.49
CA ALA A 114 4.88 26.67 8.35
C ALA A 114 4.48 28.14 8.50
N ARG A 115 3.24 28.52 8.12
CA ARG A 115 2.82 29.92 8.08
C ARG A 115 1.90 30.35 9.22
N ALA A 116 1.07 29.43 9.72
CA ALA A 116 0.11 29.70 10.80
C ALA A 116 0.39 28.86 12.07
N GLY A 117 1.42 28.03 12.05
CA GLY A 117 1.77 27.16 13.17
C GLY A 117 2.43 27.93 14.32
N THR A 118 2.12 27.51 15.54
CA THR A 118 2.73 28.00 16.78
C THR A 118 3.81 27.01 17.22
N PRO A 119 5.11 27.39 17.24
CA PRO A 119 6.18 26.51 17.68
C PRO A 119 6.24 26.36 19.18
N HIS A 120 6.56 25.16 19.64
CA HIS A 120 6.77 24.82 21.04
C HIS A 120 8.15 24.21 21.22
N CYS A 121 8.68 24.28 22.41
CA CYS A 121 9.95 23.62 22.76
C CYS A 121 9.76 22.10 22.72
N PRO A 122 10.56 21.35 21.93
CA PRO A 122 10.45 19.90 21.86
C PRO A 122 10.79 19.18 23.17
N ASN A 123 11.42 19.85 24.15
CA ASN A 123 11.79 19.27 25.42
C ASN A 123 10.81 19.62 26.56
N CYS A 124 10.42 20.89 26.69
CA CYS A 124 9.58 21.35 27.81
C CYS A 124 8.15 21.72 27.41
N GLY A 125 7.81 21.75 26.11
CA GLY A 125 6.48 22.05 25.61
C GLY A 125 6.06 23.52 25.67
N LYS A 126 6.91 24.43 26.20
CA LYS A 126 6.58 25.86 26.21
C LYS A 126 6.50 26.44 24.82
N GLU A 127 5.56 27.36 24.61
CA GLU A 127 5.45 28.12 23.38
C GLU A 127 6.71 28.98 23.15
N ILE A 128 7.20 28.96 21.92
CA ILE A 128 8.39 29.73 21.51
C ILE A 128 7.95 30.83 20.55
N ARG A 129 8.27 32.08 20.88
CA ARG A 129 7.96 33.23 20.04
C ARG A 129 9.23 33.92 19.57
N GLN A 130 9.20 34.45 18.36
CA GLN A 130 10.19 35.43 17.92
C GLN A 130 9.83 36.79 18.50
N GLN A 131 10.85 37.53 18.96
CA GLN A 131 10.71 38.88 19.42
C GLN A 131 11.45 39.81 18.48
N THR A 132 10.84 40.87 18.02
CA THR A 132 11.55 41.94 17.29
C THR A 132 12.41 42.72 18.28
N ILE A 133 13.47 43.36 17.77
CA ILE A 133 14.33 44.25 18.60
C ILE A 133 13.46 45.28 19.34
N ASP A 134 12.51 45.92 18.63
CA ASP A 134 11.61 46.90 19.22
C ASP A 134 10.80 46.32 20.38
N GLN A 135 10.26 45.11 20.25
CA GLN A 135 9.52 44.42 21.31
C GLN A 135 10.42 44.12 22.53
N ILE A 136 11.68 43.71 22.29
CA ILE A 136 12.66 43.50 23.36
C ILE A 136 12.93 44.80 24.08
N ILE A 137 13.14 45.91 23.32
CA ILE A 137 13.41 47.23 23.89
C ILE A 137 12.23 47.71 24.70
N ASP A 138 10.99 47.63 24.18
CA ASP A 138 9.78 48.05 24.87
C ASP A 138 9.58 47.25 26.18
N GLN A 139 9.84 45.96 26.17
CA GLN A 139 9.77 45.14 27.39
C GLN A 139 10.83 45.53 28.42
N VAL A 140 12.05 45.81 27.99
CA VAL A 140 13.14 46.28 28.87
C VAL A 140 12.83 47.68 29.43
N LEU A 141 12.30 48.60 28.62
CA LEU A 141 11.91 49.94 29.05
C LEU A 141 10.66 49.96 29.96
N ALA A 142 9.84 48.89 29.96
CA ALA A 142 8.73 48.74 30.90
C ALA A 142 9.16 48.40 32.33
N LEU A 143 10.48 48.07 32.54
CA LEU A 143 11.02 47.88 33.86
C LEU A 143 10.99 49.21 34.69
N PRO A 144 10.94 49.15 36.02
CA PRO A 144 10.91 50.32 36.87
C PRO A 144 12.09 51.27 36.58
N GLU A 145 11.80 52.58 36.57
CA GLU A 145 12.85 53.62 36.39
C GLU A 145 13.94 53.51 37.50
N GLY A 146 15.19 53.68 37.13
CA GLY A 146 16.32 53.50 38.02
C GLY A 146 16.83 52.05 38.15
N THR A 147 16.19 51.08 37.53
CA THR A 147 16.71 49.69 37.46
C THR A 147 18.05 49.64 36.76
N ARG A 148 19.04 49.02 37.39
CA ARG A 148 20.37 48.77 36.80
C ARG A 148 20.36 47.45 36.03
N ILE A 149 20.61 47.51 34.72
CA ILE A 149 20.62 46.34 33.83
C ILE A 149 21.97 46.18 33.17
N GLN A 150 22.22 44.96 32.72
CA GLN A 150 23.40 44.57 31.99
C GLN A 150 22.96 43.79 30.73
N VAL A 151 23.26 44.31 29.54
CA VAL A 151 22.96 43.68 28.29
C VAL A 151 24.09 42.72 27.91
N MET A 152 23.80 41.47 27.69
CA MET A 152 24.76 40.41 27.47
C MET A 152 24.43 39.60 26.20
N ALA A 153 25.46 39.16 25.51
CA ALA A 153 25.41 38.29 24.38
C ALA A 153 25.85 36.85 24.77
N PRO A 154 24.95 35.84 24.81
CA PRO A 154 25.31 34.45 25.09
C PRO A 154 25.93 33.79 23.87
N VAL A 155 27.30 33.79 23.82
CA VAL A 155 28.04 33.24 22.65
C VAL A 155 28.33 31.74 22.76
N ILE A 156 28.43 31.21 23.99
CA ILE A 156 28.54 29.78 24.26
C ILE A 156 27.51 29.36 25.29
N ARG A 157 26.76 28.29 25.03
CA ARG A 157 25.74 27.78 25.94
C ARG A 157 25.91 26.26 26.10
N GLY A 158 26.34 25.85 27.28
CA GLY A 158 26.48 24.45 27.71
C GLY A 158 27.37 23.58 26.79
N LYS A 159 28.38 24.14 26.14
CA LYS A 159 29.31 23.40 25.27
C LYS A 159 30.60 23.07 26.01
N LYS A 160 31.14 21.87 25.76
CA LYS A 160 32.47 21.48 26.27
C LYS A 160 33.58 22.17 25.48
N GLY A 161 34.64 22.55 26.13
CA GLY A 161 35.83 23.14 25.52
C GLY A 161 36.48 24.23 26.36
N GLU A 162 37.70 24.63 26.04
CA GLU A 162 38.43 25.71 26.69
C GLU A 162 38.03 27.10 26.16
N HIS A 163 37.42 27.16 25.00
CA HIS A 163 36.87 28.38 24.33
C HIS A 163 37.80 29.59 24.26
N ALA A 164 39.13 29.41 24.32
CA ALA A 164 40.12 30.48 24.34
C ALA A 164 39.94 31.50 23.21
N LYS A 165 39.62 31.04 22.01
CA LYS A 165 39.39 31.89 20.84
C LYS A 165 38.23 32.87 21.04
N VAL A 166 37.18 32.48 21.78
CA VAL A 166 36.03 33.36 22.07
C VAL A 166 36.45 34.54 22.91
N PHE A 167 37.30 34.32 23.89
CA PHE A 167 37.85 35.40 24.74
C PHE A 167 38.80 36.31 23.96
N GLU A 168 39.63 35.74 23.08
CA GLU A 168 40.54 36.55 22.21
C GLU A 168 39.74 37.43 21.23
N ASP A 169 38.72 36.88 20.58
CA ASP A 169 37.86 37.61 19.65
C ASP A 169 37.05 38.69 20.36
N ALA A 170 36.55 38.44 21.56
CA ALA A 170 35.84 39.42 22.38
C ALA A 170 36.79 40.55 22.83
N LYS A 171 37.99 40.24 23.27
CA LYS A 171 39.02 41.23 23.65
C LYS A 171 39.44 42.09 22.45
N ARG A 172 39.64 41.46 21.27
CA ARG A 172 40.00 42.15 20.04
C ARG A 172 38.91 43.10 19.56
N SER A 173 37.64 42.76 19.83
CA SER A 173 36.45 43.56 19.51
C SER A 173 36.19 44.70 20.51
N GLY A 174 37.04 44.83 21.56
CA GLY A 174 36.98 45.92 22.53
C GLY A 174 36.06 45.70 23.72
N TYR A 175 35.57 44.46 23.92
CA TYR A 175 34.80 44.15 25.12
C TYR A 175 35.71 43.96 26.32
N VAL A 176 35.25 44.34 27.52
CA VAL A 176 36.07 44.34 28.72
C VAL A 176 35.73 43.20 29.65
N ARG A 177 34.49 42.72 29.63
CA ARG A 177 33.99 41.76 30.62
C ARG A 177 33.16 40.65 29.98
N VAL A 178 33.27 39.48 30.59
CA VAL A 178 32.47 38.30 30.26
C VAL A 178 31.90 37.68 31.54
N ARG A 179 30.79 37.03 31.43
CA ARG A 179 30.25 36.16 32.46
C ARG A 179 30.44 34.71 32.01
N VAL A 180 31.11 33.90 32.85
CA VAL A 180 31.37 32.49 32.57
C VAL A 180 30.78 31.65 33.71
N ASP A 181 29.84 30.75 33.37
CA ASP A 181 29.17 29.88 34.30
C ASP A 181 28.57 30.66 35.51
N GLY A 182 28.03 31.83 35.24
CA GLY A 182 27.42 32.75 36.22
C GLY A 182 28.41 33.70 36.92
N ASN A 183 29.71 33.48 36.81
CA ASN A 183 30.75 34.32 37.42
C ASN A 183 31.26 35.38 36.44
N LEU A 184 31.51 36.59 36.95
CA LEU A 184 32.03 37.70 36.18
C LEU A 184 33.53 37.69 36.12
N TYR A 185 34.10 37.85 34.90
CA TYR A 185 35.56 37.94 34.68
C TYR A 185 35.88 39.15 33.82
N GLU A 186 37.10 39.74 34.07
CA GLU A 186 37.64 40.72 33.14
C GLU A 186 38.45 40.03 32.06
N LEU A 187 38.30 40.47 30.77
CA LEU A 187 38.97 39.87 29.63
C LEU A 187 40.51 40.10 29.64
N ASP A 188 41.01 40.96 30.56
CA ASP A 188 42.45 41.14 30.79
C ASP A 188 43.06 40.04 31.67
N GLU A 189 42.22 39.34 32.40
CA GLU A 189 42.66 38.20 33.22
C GLU A 189 42.75 36.91 32.37
N GLU A 190 43.62 35.97 32.78
CA GLU A 190 43.77 34.69 32.13
C GLU A 190 42.62 33.75 32.56
N ILE A 191 41.60 33.53 31.71
CA ILE A 191 40.45 32.70 31.97
C ILE A 191 40.73 31.27 31.48
N LYS A 192 41.00 30.34 32.43
CA LYS A 192 41.20 28.91 32.12
C LYS A 192 39.96 28.09 32.39
N LEU A 193 39.44 27.45 31.33
CA LEU A 193 38.25 26.57 31.42
C LEU A 193 38.66 25.10 31.29
N GLU A 194 37.90 24.22 31.96
CA GLU A 194 38.11 22.79 31.89
C GLU A 194 37.55 22.20 30.58
N LYS A 195 38.43 21.60 29.76
CA LYS A 195 38.08 21.05 28.42
C LYS A 195 36.90 20.06 28.44
N ASN A 196 36.70 19.30 29.51
CA ASN A 196 35.69 18.23 29.61
C ASN A 196 34.41 18.68 30.30
N LYS A 197 34.34 19.88 30.84
CA LYS A 197 33.11 20.46 31.40
C LYS A 197 32.34 21.26 30.39
N LYS A 198 31.03 21.37 30.61
CA LYS A 198 30.17 22.26 29.84
C LYS A 198 30.24 23.66 30.41
N HIS A 199 30.48 24.65 29.55
CA HIS A 199 30.60 26.03 29.93
C HIS A 199 29.57 26.89 29.20
N SER A 200 29.13 27.96 29.85
CA SER A 200 28.30 29.02 29.28
C SER A 200 29.07 30.32 29.37
N ILE A 201 29.16 31.06 28.25
CA ILE A 201 29.92 32.30 28.15
C ILE A 201 29.03 33.38 27.57
N GLU A 202 28.81 34.44 28.33
CA GLU A 202 28.07 35.62 27.90
C GLU A 202 29.03 36.83 27.86
N ILE A 203 29.08 37.52 26.69
CA ILE A 203 29.83 38.75 26.53
C ILE A 203 28.97 39.91 27.06
N ILE A 204 29.49 40.73 27.95
CA ILE A 204 28.78 41.92 28.44
C ILE A 204 28.98 43.03 27.43
N VAL A 205 27.88 43.42 26.78
CA VAL A 205 27.87 44.46 25.75
C VAL A 205 27.77 45.86 26.38
N ASP A 206 26.83 46.05 27.33
CA ASP A 206 26.66 47.34 27.96
C ASP A 206 26.03 47.25 29.36
N ARG A 207 26.21 48.28 30.18
CA ARG A 207 25.60 48.45 31.50
C ARG A 207 24.78 49.73 31.53
N LEU A 208 23.50 49.64 31.75
CA LEU A 208 22.58 50.75 31.61
C LEU A 208 21.74 50.92 32.88
N ILE A 209 21.20 52.11 33.06
CA ILE A 209 20.17 52.38 34.07
C ILE A 209 18.92 52.82 33.33
N ILE A 210 17.77 52.18 33.62
CA ILE A 210 16.50 52.46 32.95
C ILE A 210 16.12 53.92 33.24
N ARG A 211 16.01 54.71 32.17
CA ARG A 211 15.60 56.10 32.15
C ARG A 211 14.87 56.39 30.85
N PRO A 212 13.99 57.41 30.73
CA PRO A 212 13.28 57.72 29.51
C PRO A 212 14.14 58.03 28.28
N ASP A 213 15.37 58.47 28.49
CA ASP A 213 16.32 58.90 27.44
C ASP A 213 17.26 57.82 26.94
N ILE A 214 17.25 56.64 27.46
CA ILE A 214 18.19 55.57 27.10
C ILE A 214 17.78 54.75 25.85
N ARG A 215 16.63 54.98 25.25
CA ARG A 215 16.05 54.14 24.17
C ARG A 215 17.09 53.87 23.06
N GLN A 216 17.74 54.91 22.52
CA GLN A 216 18.70 54.74 21.43
C GLN A 216 19.91 53.90 21.84
N ARG A 217 20.53 54.16 23.02
CA ARG A 217 21.68 53.40 23.50
C ARG A 217 21.30 51.96 23.85
N LEU A 218 20.10 51.74 24.37
CA LEU A 218 19.58 50.39 24.62
C LEU A 218 19.41 49.67 23.27
N THR A 219 18.85 50.30 22.24
CA THR A 219 18.72 49.72 20.89
C THR A 219 20.07 49.29 20.34
N ASP A 220 21.05 50.18 20.35
CA ASP A 220 22.43 49.87 19.85
C ASP A 220 23.07 48.69 20.60
N SER A 221 22.84 48.61 21.95
CA SER A 221 23.36 47.53 22.78
C SER A 221 22.66 46.21 22.52
N VAL A 222 21.31 46.20 22.36
CA VAL A 222 20.53 45.01 22.07
C VAL A 222 20.81 44.47 20.67
N GLU A 223 20.94 45.36 19.64
CA GLU A 223 21.33 44.99 18.29
C GLU A 223 22.74 44.35 18.25
N THR A 224 23.68 44.96 18.98
CA THR A 224 25.03 44.43 19.08
C THR A 224 25.05 43.07 19.76
N ALA A 225 24.32 42.92 20.87
CA ALA A 225 24.22 41.64 21.58
C ALA A 225 23.57 40.55 20.72
N ALA A 226 22.49 40.88 20.01
CA ALA A 226 21.82 39.97 19.09
C ALA A 226 22.74 39.54 17.93
N LYS A 227 23.49 40.48 17.36
CA LYS A 227 24.46 40.18 16.28
C LYS A 227 25.59 39.26 16.72
N LEU A 228 26.12 39.43 17.93
CA LEU A 228 27.19 38.61 18.47
C LEU A 228 26.74 37.19 18.81
N SER A 229 25.54 37.04 19.29
CA SER A 229 24.97 35.74 19.77
C SER A 229 24.15 34.99 18.75
N GLY A 230 23.97 35.56 17.53
CA GLY A 230 23.07 34.98 16.52
C GLY A 230 21.58 35.13 16.87
N GLY A 231 21.18 36.26 17.47
CA GLY A 231 19.79 36.63 17.76
C GLY A 231 19.32 36.43 19.21
N LEU A 232 20.21 36.06 20.11
CA LEU A 232 19.90 35.89 21.53
C LEU A 232 20.41 37.09 22.34
N VAL A 233 19.59 37.57 23.29
CA VAL A 233 19.97 38.67 24.19
C VAL A 233 19.60 38.32 25.61
N ILE A 234 20.51 38.53 26.55
CA ILE A 234 20.23 38.39 27.98
C ILE A 234 20.31 39.79 28.62
N VAL A 235 19.27 40.16 29.33
CA VAL A 235 19.31 41.39 30.17
C VAL A 235 19.26 40.94 31.62
N ASN A 236 20.42 41.12 32.31
CA ASN A 236 20.56 40.80 33.74
C ASN A 236 20.12 41.99 34.57
N LEU A 237 19.30 41.76 35.59
CA LEU A 237 18.88 42.73 36.59
C LEU A 237 19.87 42.70 37.79
N LEU A 238 20.82 43.64 37.84
CA LEU A 238 21.95 43.63 38.77
C LEU A 238 21.56 43.58 40.26
N ARG A 239 20.35 44.06 40.66
CA ARG A 239 19.92 44.02 42.07
C ARG A 239 19.20 42.73 42.42
N GLU A 240 18.50 42.11 41.44
CA GLU A 240 17.71 40.94 41.65
C GLU A 240 18.46 39.65 41.28
N GLU A 241 19.63 39.80 40.70
CA GLU A 241 20.42 38.67 40.08
C GLU A 241 19.59 37.79 39.13
N LYS A 242 18.62 38.43 38.47
CA LYS A 242 17.67 37.74 37.56
C LYS A 242 18.01 38.06 36.12
N ASP A 243 18.10 37.00 35.31
CA ASP A 243 18.26 37.10 33.87
C ASP A 243 16.92 37.13 33.17
N LEU A 244 16.73 38.08 32.28
CA LEU A 244 15.64 38.13 31.29
C LEU A 244 16.24 37.75 29.95
N SER A 245 15.82 36.63 29.41
CA SER A 245 16.29 36.15 28.12
C SER A 245 15.34 36.53 27.00
N PHE A 246 15.85 37.04 25.93
CA PHE A 246 15.12 37.44 24.73
C PHE A 246 15.73 36.78 23.50
N SER A 247 14.90 36.48 22.49
CA SER A 247 15.39 35.87 21.27
C SER A 247 14.70 36.44 20.04
N GLN A 248 15.51 36.81 19.05
CA GLN A 248 15.03 37.12 17.69
C GLN A 248 14.72 35.86 16.88
N ASN A 249 15.23 34.68 17.34
CA ASN A 249 15.00 33.38 16.73
C ASN A 249 14.00 32.59 17.58
N TYR A 250 13.43 31.54 17.01
CA TYR A 250 12.66 30.58 17.76
C TYR A 250 13.56 29.80 18.74
N ALA A 251 13.73 30.30 19.95
CA ALA A 251 14.56 29.65 20.97
C ALA A 251 13.81 29.53 22.30
N CYS A 252 13.98 28.39 22.96
CA CYS A 252 13.47 28.17 24.31
C CYS A 252 14.42 28.78 25.33
N GLU A 253 13.91 29.65 26.16
CA GLU A 253 14.67 30.32 27.23
C GLU A 253 15.21 29.32 28.27
N ASP A 254 14.39 28.34 28.68
CA ASP A 254 14.73 27.36 29.72
C ASP A 254 15.65 26.24 29.22
N CYS A 255 15.36 25.70 28.02
CA CYS A 255 16.10 24.55 27.50
C CYS A 255 17.31 24.92 26.63
N GLY A 256 17.42 26.18 26.22
CA GLY A 256 18.51 26.65 25.34
C GLY A 256 18.48 26.06 23.91
N ILE A 257 17.36 25.45 23.51
CA ILE A 257 17.19 24.91 22.16
C ILE A 257 16.74 26.04 21.26
N SER A 258 17.42 26.18 20.11
CA SER A 258 17.04 27.07 19.02
C SER A 258 16.40 26.24 17.90
N MET A 259 15.25 26.67 17.41
CA MET A 259 14.60 26.11 16.23
C MET A 259 14.92 26.99 15.02
N GLU A 260 15.11 26.34 13.87
CA GLU A 260 15.27 27.05 12.59
C GLU A 260 13.96 27.76 12.20
N GLU A 261 14.04 28.70 11.27
CA GLU A 261 12.86 29.36 10.72
C GLU A 261 11.87 28.34 10.17
N LEU A 262 10.57 28.53 10.48
CA LEU A 262 9.52 27.63 10.06
C LEU A 262 9.33 27.69 8.53
N THR A 263 9.85 26.69 7.85
CA THR A 263 9.72 26.55 6.40
C THR A 263 8.93 25.28 6.03
N PRO A 264 8.20 25.24 4.91
CA PRO A 264 7.48 24.04 4.49
C PRO A 264 8.36 22.77 4.37
N ARG A 265 9.67 22.94 4.14
CA ARG A 265 10.64 21.83 4.08
C ARG A 265 10.81 21.11 5.42
N MET A 266 10.67 21.82 6.52
CA MET A 266 10.76 21.30 7.88
C MET A 266 9.65 20.28 8.20
N PHE A 267 8.51 20.37 7.53
CA PHE A 267 7.36 19.48 7.70
C PHE A 267 7.31 18.37 6.65
N SER A 268 8.35 18.20 5.82
CA SER A 268 8.40 17.14 4.82
C SER A 268 9.21 15.95 5.32
N PHE A 269 8.57 14.79 5.44
CA PHE A 269 9.29 13.54 5.76
C PHE A 269 10.07 12.98 4.56
N ASN A 270 9.91 13.53 3.35
CA ASN A 270 10.70 13.20 2.16
C ASN A 270 11.95 14.08 2.03
N ASN A 271 12.12 15.06 2.91
CA ASN A 271 13.25 16.00 2.89
C ASN A 271 14.11 15.79 4.14
N PRO A 272 15.44 15.71 4.04
CA PRO A 272 16.34 15.55 5.19
C PRO A 272 16.18 16.58 6.31
N PHE A 273 15.67 17.79 5.99
CA PHE A 273 15.42 18.85 6.99
C PHE A 273 14.27 18.52 7.93
N GLY A 274 13.24 17.81 7.45
CA GLY A 274 12.06 17.45 8.24
C GLY A 274 12.01 16.00 8.65
N ALA A 275 12.66 15.11 7.91
CA ALA A 275 12.64 13.67 8.15
C ALA A 275 13.33 13.27 9.45
N CYS A 276 12.77 12.30 10.16
CA CYS A 276 13.45 11.66 11.28
C CYS A 276 14.79 11.08 10.81
N PRO A 277 15.93 11.41 11.45
CA PRO A 277 17.25 10.98 10.99
C PRO A 277 17.45 9.47 11.04
N THR A 278 16.78 8.78 11.98
CA THR A 278 16.95 7.34 12.20
C THR A 278 16.23 6.49 11.15
N CYS A 279 15.00 6.84 10.75
CA CYS A 279 14.25 6.12 9.74
C CYS A 279 14.22 6.84 8.38
N THR A 280 14.89 7.99 8.25
CA THR A 280 14.92 8.80 7.03
C THR A 280 13.52 9.11 6.45
N GLY A 281 12.54 9.29 7.35
CA GLY A 281 11.15 9.62 6.99
C GLY A 281 10.25 8.42 6.67
N LEU A 282 10.71 7.19 6.84
CA LEU A 282 9.89 5.99 6.60
C LEU A 282 8.89 5.75 7.74
N GLY A 283 9.21 6.13 8.97
CA GLY A 283 8.39 5.87 10.15
C GLY A 283 8.61 4.48 10.74
N ASN A 284 8.94 3.50 9.91
CA ASN A 284 9.16 2.11 10.30
C ASN A 284 10.58 1.68 9.96
N GLN A 285 11.01 0.60 10.60
CA GLN A 285 12.25 -0.11 10.30
C GLN A 285 11.94 -1.60 10.18
N LEU A 286 12.56 -2.24 9.21
CA LEU A 286 12.49 -3.69 9.07
C LEU A 286 13.46 -4.30 10.09
N LYS A 287 12.97 -5.10 11.04
CA LYS A 287 13.74 -5.77 12.09
C LYS A 287 13.49 -7.27 12.10
N ALA A 288 14.50 -8.03 12.48
CA ALA A 288 14.36 -9.46 12.67
C ALA A 288 13.31 -9.77 13.75
N ASP A 289 12.35 -10.64 13.42
CA ASP A 289 11.22 -10.98 14.29
C ASP A 289 11.40 -12.41 14.86
N PRO A 290 11.61 -12.55 16.18
CA PRO A 290 11.73 -13.88 16.82
C PRO A 290 10.53 -14.79 16.56
N ALA A 291 9.31 -14.24 16.43
CA ALA A 291 8.12 -15.04 16.19
C ALA A 291 8.11 -15.71 14.80
N LEU A 292 8.75 -15.12 13.81
CA LEU A 292 8.91 -15.69 12.47
C LEU A 292 10.00 -16.77 12.42
N MET A 293 10.97 -16.69 13.34
CA MET A 293 12.08 -17.65 13.43
C MET A 293 11.75 -18.85 14.30
N ILE A 294 10.88 -18.70 15.29
CA ILE A 294 10.52 -19.74 16.27
C ILE A 294 9.03 -20.00 16.17
N GLN A 295 8.66 -20.88 15.23
CA GLN A 295 7.26 -21.20 14.95
C GLN A 295 6.68 -22.25 15.90
N ASP A 296 7.53 -23.14 16.41
CA ASP A 296 7.13 -24.23 17.30
C ASP A 296 8.01 -24.23 18.55
N GLY A 297 7.55 -23.52 19.57
CA GLY A 297 8.24 -23.43 20.86
C GLY A 297 8.21 -24.73 21.69
N GLY A 298 7.46 -25.75 21.28
CA GLY A 298 7.48 -27.08 21.87
C GLY A 298 8.68 -27.91 21.45
N LYS A 299 9.40 -27.50 20.40
CA LYS A 299 10.64 -28.14 19.94
C LYS A 299 11.84 -27.63 20.68
N SER A 300 12.85 -28.48 20.80
CA SER A 300 14.18 -28.07 21.28
C SER A 300 15.00 -27.41 20.17
N ILE A 301 16.08 -26.75 20.57
CA ILE A 301 17.03 -26.16 19.62
C ILE A 301 17.60 -27.21 18.67
N LEU A 302 17.91 -28.40 19.18
CA LEU A 302 18.39 -29.53 18.37
C LEU A 302 17.32 -30.14 17.46
N ASP A 303 16.04 -30.05 17.83
CA ASP A 303 14.93 -30.55 17.01
C ASP A 303 14.42 -29.50 16.00
N GLY A 304 15.13 -28.38 15.89
CA GLY A 304 14.84 -27.35 14.89
C GLY A 304 13.79 -26.33 15.33
N ALA A 305 13.76 -25.93 16.60
CA ALA A 305 12.96 -24.80 17.06
C ALA A 305 13.30 -23.51 16.31
N ILE A 306 14.58 -23.32 15.95
CA ILE A 306 15.06 -22.12 15.26
C ILE A 306 15.05 -22.36 13.74
N GLN A 307 14.21 -21.61 13.04
CA GLN A 307 13.98 -21.68 11.59
C GLN A 307 14.57 -20.46 10.88
N ALA A 308 15.85 -20.18 11.12
CA ALA A 308 16.55 -19.03 10.51
C ALA A 308 17.69 -19.50 9.61
N SER A 309 17.84 -18.87 8.44
CA SER A 309 18.91 -19.17 7.48
C SER A 309 20.30 -19.05 8.12
N GLY A 310 21.09 -20.11 8.04
CA GLY A 310 22.40 -20.25 8.68
C GLY A 310 22.35 -20.74 10.13
N TRP A 311 21.19 -20.84 10.76
CA TRP A 311 20.99 -21.29 12.15
C TRP A 311 20.04 -22.49 12.29
N ASN A 312 19.47 -23.00 11.20
CA ASN A 312 18.51 -24.10 11.17
C ASN A 312 19.16 -25.51 11.13
N ASN A 313 20.43 -25.60 10.81
CA ASN A 313 21.15 -26.88 10.73
C ASN A 313 22.17 -27.02 11.88
N ILE A 314 21.64 -27.36 13.06
CA ILE A 314 22.44 -27.45 14.31
C ILE A 314 22.88 -28.92 14.61
N ARG A 315 22.45 -29.90 13.81
CA ARG A 315 22.74 -31.34 14.05
C ARG A 315 24.13 -31.79 13.60
N GLY A 316 24.93 -30.97 12.94
CA GLY A 316 26.28 -31.31 12.47
C GLY A 316 27.38 -30.57 13.23
N ASP A 317 28.64 -30.74 12.81
CA ASP A 317 29.82 -30.09 13.40
C ASP A 317 30.04 -28.67 12.82
N GLY A 318 28.96 -27.99 12.46
CA GLY A 318 29.00 -26.64 11.88
C GLY A 318 29.28 -25.52 12.90
N ILE A 319 29.60 -24.35 12.39
CA ILE A 319 29.89 -23.14 13.23
C ILE A 319 28.70 -22.80 14.15
N SER A 320 27.47 -22.93 13.65
CA SER A 320 26.25 -22.70 14.43
C SER A 320 26.18 -23.63 15.65
N ARG A 321 26.54 -24.91 15.48
CA ARG A 321 26.59 -25.89 16.56
C ARG A 321 27.59 -25.49 17.64
N MET A 322 28.80 -25.10 17.25
CA MET A 322 29.84 -24.66 18.18
C MET A 322 29.41 -23.46 19.03
N TYR A 323 28.70 -22.50 18.43
CA TYR A 323 28.12 -21.40 19.19
C TYR A 323 27.11 -21.85 20.22
N PHE A 324 26.18 -22.74 19.84
CA PHE A 324 25.14 -23.23 20.75
C PHE A 324 25.71 -24.09 21.88
N ASP A 325 26.73 -24.92 21.63
CA ASP A 325 27.40 -25.69 22.66
C ASP A 325 28.16 -24.78 23.66
N ALA A 326 28.82 -23.76 23.16
CA ALA A 326 29.50 -22.77 24.01
C ALA A 326 28.53 -21.92 24.85
N LEU A 327 27.38 -21.51 24.24
CA LEU A 327 26.31 -20.79 24.93
C LEU A 327 25.67 -21.65 26.01
N SER A 328 25.29 -22.89 25.68
CA SER A 328 24.69 -23.86 26.60
C SER A 328 25.61 -24.09 27.83
N LYS A 329 26.90 -24.29 27.60
CA LYS A 329 27.91 -24.49 28.66
C LYS A 329 28.06 -23.26 29.55
N LYS A 330 28.16 -22.06 28.96
CA LYS A 330 28.38 -20.80 29.68
C LYS A 330 27.16 -20.35 30.48
N TYR A 331 25.99 -20.41 29.87
CA TYR A 331 24.72 -19.91 30.45
C TYR A 331 23.84 -21.01 31.04
N LYS A 332 24.34 -22.25 31.11
CA LYS A 332 23.74 -23.41 31.80
C LYS A 332 22.31 -23.75 31.40
N PHE A 333 22.00 -23.75 30.09
CA PHE A 333 20.75 -24.24 29.56
C PHE A 333 20.94 -25.48 28.67
N SER A 334 19.94 -26.31 28.51
CA SER A 334 20.02 -27.51 27.67
C SER A 334 19.54 -27.21 26.24
N LEU A 335 20.26 -27.76 25.25
CA LEU A 335 19.88 -27.71 23.84
C LEU A 335 18.76 -28.68 23.49
N THR A 336 18.42 -29.62 24.37
CA THR A 336 17.38 -30.64 24.20
C THR A 336 16.06 -30.23 24.87
N GLU A 337 16.04 -29.17 25.66
CA GLU A 337 14.82 -28.65 26.26
C GLU A 337 13.98 -27.90 25.23
N PRO A 338 12.63 -27.97 25.32
CA PRO A 338 11.74 -27.17 24.49
C PRO A 338 12.06 -25.65 24.61
N TRP A 339 12.00 -24.94 23.51
CA TRP A 339 12.28 -23.49 23.50
C TRP A 339 11.47 -22.71 24.55
N ASN A 340 10.18 -23.08 24.73
CA ASN A 340 9.31 -22.39 25.67
C ASN A 340 9.78 -22.54 27.14
N SER A 341 10.44 -23.63 27.50
CA SER A 341 10.94 -23.89 28.85
C SER A 341 12.28 -23.24 29.16
N LEU A 342 12.99 -22.72 28.15
CA LEU A 342 14.21 -21.96 28.34
C LEU A 342 13.94 -20.66 29.12
N SER A 343 14.91 -20.24 29.94
CA SER A 343 14.82 -18.95 30.66
C SER A 343 14.81 -17.78 29.68
N ASP A 344 14.18 -16.68 30.09
CA ASP A 344 14.16 -15.46 29.26
C ASP A 344 15.57 -14.90 29.02
N GLU A 345 16.48 -15.09 29.97
CA GLU A 345 17.90 -14.73 29.80
C GLU A 345 18.57 -15.54 28.69
N ALA A 346 18.39 -16.86 28.67
CA ALA A 346 18.91 -17.72 27.61
C ALA A 346 18.31 -17.36 26.24
N LYS A 347 17.00 -17.14 26.16
CA LYS A 347 16.32 -16.67 24.95
C LYS A 347 16.88 -15.34 24.45
N ASN A 348 17.06 -14.37 25.34
CA ASN A 348 17.62 -13.06 24.98
C ASN A 348 19.06 -13.16 24.47
N ILE A 349 19.90 -13.99 25.08
CA ILE A 349 21.27 -14.17 24.64
C ILE A 349 21.32 -14.83 23.25
N ILE A 350 20.50 -15.84 23.02
CA ILE A 350 20.42 -16.52 21.72
C ILE A 350 19.94 -15.55 20.64
N LEU A 351 18.93 -14.74 20.93
CA LEU A 351 18.34 -13.84 19.95
C LEU A 351 19.19 -12.58 19.71
N TYR A 352 19.71 -11.95 20.77
CA TYR A 352 20.35 -10.64 20.70
C TYR A 352 21.83 -10.61 21.04
N GLY A 353 22.42 -11.77 21.41
CA GLY A 353 23.84 -11.93 21.58
C GLY A 353 24.38 -11.67 22.99
N THR A 354 25.68 -11.89 23.14
CA THR A 354 26.40 -11.84 24.41
C THR A 354 26.87 -10.43 24.80
N LYS A 355 26.43 -9.38 24.14
CA LYS A 355 26.80 -7.97 24.41
C LYS A 355 28.32 -7.72 24.46
N GLY A 356 29.07 -8.45 23.65
CA GLY A 356 30.55 -8.33 23.57
C GLY A 356 31.32 -9.33 24.44
N GLU A 357 30.65 -10.10 25.31
CA GLU A 357 31.34 -11.17 26.04
C GLU A 357 31.79 -12.27 25.07
N THR A 358 33.07 -12.66 25.18
CA THR A 358 33.68 -13.70 24.36
C THR A 358 33.28 -15.11 24.84
N LEU A 359 33.01 -15.97 23.87
CA LEU A 359 32.78 -17.40 24.02
C LEU A 359 34.04 -18.14 23.56
N GLU A 360 34.30 -19.30 24.17
CA GLU A 360 35.31 -20.25 23.72
C GLU A 360 34.66 -21.30 22.85
N LEU A 361 34.87 -21.19 21.54
CA LEU A 361 34.32 -22.11 20.53
C LEU A 361 35.36 -23.21 20.30
N HIS A 362 35.05 -24.42 20.69
CA HIS A 362 35.90 -25.59 20.45
C HIS A 362 35.55 -26.20 19.10
N TYR A 363 36.54 -26.34 18.21
CA TYR A 363 36.39 -27.04 16.95
C TYR A 363 37.30 -28.26 16.83
N ASP A 364 36.72 -29.33 16.33
CA ASP A 364 37.39 -30.57 16.02
C ASP A 364 37.04 -30.97 14.60
N GLN A 365 37.81 -30.51 13.63
CA GLN A 365 37.57 -30.74 12.21
C GLN A 365 38.74 -31.52 11.60
N PRO A 366 38.55 -32.23 10.45
CA PRO A 366 39.62 -32.98 9.77
C PRO A 366 40.87 -32.16 9.47
N ARG A 367 40.75 -30.80 9.45
CA ARG A 367 41.83 -29.86 9.16
C ARG A 367 42.50 -29.29 10.41
N GLY A 368 42.07 -29.65 11.64
CA GLY A 368 42.70 -29.21 12.88
C GLY A 368 41.70 -29.07 14.04
N LYS A 369 42.28 -29.11 15.26
CA LYS A 369 41.56 -28.85 16.53
C LYS A 369 42.06 -27.57 17.15
N GLY A 370 41.16 -26.78 17.73
CA GLY A 370 41.54 -25.54 18.38
C GLY A 370 40.39 -24.89 19.14
N VAL A 371 40.68 -23.73 19.74
CA VAL A 371 39.71 -22.88 20.44
C VAL A 371 39.73 -21.50 19.80
N LEU A 372 38.55 -21.07 19.33
CA LEU A 372 38.36 -19.72 18.82
C LEU A 372 37.65 -18.88 19.91
N LYS A 373 38.18 -17.72 20.24
CA LYS A 373 37.53 -16.78 21.15
C LYS A 373 36.78 -15.70 20.36
N GLN A 374 35.47 -15.75 20.39
CA GLN A 374 34.63 -14.81 19.65
C GLN A 374 33.35 -14.49 20.43
N ALA A 375 32.86 -13.25 20.34
CA ALA A 375 31.58 -12.88 20.89
C ALA A 375 30.45 -13.36 19.95
N PHE A 376 29.33 -13.73 20.53
CA PHE A 376 28.16 -14.10 19.78
C PHE A 376 27.28 -12.88 19.56
N GLU A 377 27.03 -12.53 18.31
CA GLU A 377 26.23 -11.34 17.96
C GLU A 377 24.71 -11.51 18.18
N GLY A 378 24.21 -12.74 18.26
CA GLY A 378 22.77 -13.05 18.31
C GLY A 378 22.16 -13.25 16.94
N ILE A 379 21.13 -14.08 16.88
CA ILE A 379 20.48 -14.46 15.61
C ILE A 379 19.82 -13.25 14.95
N CYS A 380 19.08 -12.45 15.71
CA CYS A 380 18.39 -11.25 15.19
C CYS A 380 19.39 -10.25 14.60
N ASN A 381 20.44 -9.94 15.35
CA ASN A 381 21.46 -9.00 14.88
C ASN A 381 22.23 -9.53 13.66
N ASN A 382 22.47 -10.84 13.60
CA ASN A 382 23.09 -11.50 12.44
C ASN A 382 22.21 -11.37 11.18
N ILE A 383 20.91 -11.61 11.30
CA ILE A 383 19.95 -11.48 10.19
C ILE A 383 19.89 -10.02 9.71
N GLU A 384 19.78 -9.06 10.63
CA GLU A 384 19.74 -7.63 10.29
C GLU A 384 21.04 -7.16 9.61
N ARG A 385 22.21 -7.61 10.07
CA ARG A 385 23.48 -7.29 9.44
C ARG A 385 23.57 -7.91 8.05
N ARG A 386 23.30 -9.22 7.92
CA ARG A 386 23.32 -9.91 6.62
C ARG A 386 22.35 -9.29 5.61
N TYR A 387 21.17 -8.85 6.05
CA TYR A 387 20.20 -8.15 5.21
C TYR A 387 20.76 -6.85 4.63
N LYS A 388 21.51 -6.08 5.44
CA LYS A 388 22.15 -4.84 5.00
C LYS A 388 23.35 -5.07 4.07
N GLU A 389 24.09 -6.14 4.28
CA GLU A 389 25.35 -6.44 3.56
C GLU A 389 25.14 -7.23 2.26
N THR A 390 24.04 -7.99 2.14
CA THR A 390 23.82 -8.86 0.98
C THR A 390 23.55 -8.07 -0.29
N GLN A 391 24.20 -8.50 -1.40
CA GLN A 391 23.98 -8.00 -2.76
C GLN A 391 23.08 -8.93 -3.58
N SER A 392 22.74 -10.11 -3.03
CA SER A 392 21.88 -11.08 -3.71
C SER A 392 20.41 -10.83 -3.39
N ASP A 393 19.60 -10.59 -4.41
CA ASP A 393 18.15 -10.40 -4.27
C ASP A 393 17.44 -11.64 -3.69
N ALA A 394 17.92 -12.84 -4.02
CA ALA A 394 17.37 -14.08 -3.47
C ALA A 394 17.62 -14.18 -1.97
N SER A 395 18.88 -13.92 -1.52
CA SER A 395 19.22 -13.92 -0.10
C SER A 395 18.51 -12.81 0.66
N ARG A 396 18.35 -11.63 0.03
CA ARG A 396 17.60 -10.51 0.64
C ARG A 396 16.16 -10.91 0.91
N LYS A 397 15.48 -11.51 -0.06
CA LYS A 397 14.09 -12.00 0.11
C LYS A 397 13.95 -13.07 1.18
N GLU A 398 14.88 -14.02 1.24
CA GLU A 398 14.90 -15.04 2.28
C GLU A 398 15.03 -14.45 3.68
N LEU A 399 15.88 -13.42 3.84
CA LEU A 399 16.03 -12.71 5.11
C LEU A 399 14.81 -11.85 5.45
N GLU A 400 14.19 -11.20 4.46
CA GLU A 400 12.96 -10.42 4.62
C GLU A 400 11.80 -11.28 5.19
N GLU A 401 11.72 -12.57 4.83
CA GLU A 401 10.72 -13.49 5.38
C GLU A 401 10.85 -13.73 6.90
N LEU A 402 12.00 -13.37 7.47
CA LEU A 402 12.28 -13.48 8.90
C LEU A 402 12.21 -12.12 9.63
N MET A 403 11.78 -11.07 8.93
CA MET A 403 11.74 -9.71 9.44
C MET A 403 10.32 -9.17 9.43
N SER A 404 10.02 -8.28 10.37
CA SER A 404 8.76 -7.56 10.44
C SER A 404 9.00 -6.05 10.51
N GLU A 405 8.01 -5.28 10.05
CA GLU A 405 8.03 -3.83 10.17
C GLU A 405 7.72 -3.43 11.61
N CYS A 406 8.65 -2.72 12.24
CA CYS A 406 8.50 -2.16 13.58
C CYS A 406 8.52 -0.63 13.51
N PRO A 407 7.73 0.08 14.34
CA PRO A 407 7.82 1.53 14.43
C PRO A 407 9.24 1.97 14.77
N CYS A 408 9.70 3.05 14.14
CA CYS A 408 11.02 3.62 14.43
C CYS A 408 11.13 4.01 15.92
N PRO A 409 12.19 3.62 16.63
CA PRO A 409 12.31 3.88 18.06
C PRO A 409 12.34 5.38 18.41
N ASP A 410 12.86 6.23 17.53
CA ASP A 410 13.01 7.66 17.80
C ASP A 410 11.73 8.44 17.50
N CYS A 411 11.12 8.23 16.33
CA CYS A 411 9.91 8.96 15.95
C CYS A 411 8.61 8.19 16.22
N GLN A 412 8.67 6.93 16.63
CA GLN A 412 7.50 6.09 16.95
C GLN A 412 6.45 6.09 15.82
N GLY A 413 6.91 5.99 14.58
CA GLY A 413 6.03 6.00 13.41
C GLY A 413 5.70 7.38 12.84
N ARG A 414 6.04 8.47 13.55
CA ARG A 414 5.65 9.85 13.18
C ARG A 414 6.41 10.42 11.98
N ARG A 415 7.47 9.78 11.50
CA ARG A 415 8.27 10.11 10.30
C ARG A 415 9.07 11.41 10.36
N LEU A 416 8.72 12.37 11.21
CA LEU A 416 9.30 13.70 11.31
C LEU A 416 10.25 13.85 12.50
N ARG A 417 11.07 14.88 12.47
CA ARG A 417 11.90 15.31 13.58
C ARG A 417 11.06 15.85 14.73
N LYS A 418 11.61 15.83 15.94
CA LYS A 418 10.95 16.34 17.16
C LYS A 418 10.60 17.83 17.05
N GLU A 419 11.48 18.61 16.43
CA GLU A 419 11.30 20.04 16.22
C GLU A 419 10.07 20.31 15.29
N SER A 420 9.91 19.53 14.24
CA SER A 420 8.75 19.66 13.34
C SER A 420 7.44 19.25 14.04
N LEU A 421 7.49 18.22 14.89
CA LEU A 421 6.34 17.76 15.66
C LEU A 421 5.98 18.69 16.83
N ALA A 422 6.89 19.58 17.22
CA ALA A 422 6.65 20.57 18.27
C ALA A 422 5.92 21.82 17.76
N VAL A 423 5.54 21.89 16.49
CA VAL A 423 4.76 22.99 15.91
C VAL A 423 3.30 22.57 15.80
N THR A 424 2.39 23.37 16.36
CA THR A 424 0.96 23.07 16.37
C THR A 424 0.12 24.12 15.64
N VAL A 425 -1.00 23.69 15.08
CA VAL A 425 -2.10 24.54 14.61
C VAL A 425 -3.34 24.06 15.34
N GLY A 426 -4.04 24.91 16.05
CA GLY A 426 -5.20 24.51 16.84
C GLY A 426 -4.91 23.31 17.77
N GLU A 427 -3.80 23.37 18.49
CA GLU A 427 -3.32 22.38 19.46
C GLU A 427 -2.84 21.02 18.86
N LYS A 428 -2.98 20.79 17.54
CA LYS A 428 -2.49 19.57 16.88
C LYS A 428 -1.23 19.83 16.08
N ASN A 429 -0.27 18.89 16.17
CA ASN A 429 0.84 18.87 15.23
C ASN A 429 0.41 18.25 13.88
N ILE A 430 1.25 18.41 12.86
CA ILE A 430 0.92 17.94 11.50
C ILE A 430 0.67 16.42 11.43
N TYR A 431 1.41 15.62 12.23
CA TYR A 431 1.23 14.17 12.25
C TYR A 431 -0.12 13.80 12.88
N GLU A 432 -0.46 14.37 14.03
CA GLU A 432 -1.74 14.15 14.72
C GLU A 432 -2.93 14.49 13.83
N PHE A 433 -2.84 15.58 13.05
CA PHE A 433 -3.86 15.90 12.06
C PHE A 433 -3.95 14.82 10.97
N THR A 434 -2.82 14.34 10.44
CA THR A 434 -2.82 13.31 9.39
C THR A 434 -3.31 11.95 9.87
N THR A 435 -3.35 11.69 11.16
CA THR A 435 -3.90 10.45 11.75
C THR A 435 -5.42 10.49 11.92
N LEU A 436 -6.03 11.66 11.83
CA LEU A 436 -7.49 11.78 11.79
C LEU A 436 -8.05 11.13 10.52
N SER A 437 -9.26 10.59 10.62
CA SER A 437 -10.03 10.25 9.42
C SER A 437 -10.36 11.51 8.60
N VAL A 438 -10.63 11.35 7.32
CA VAL A 438 -11.06 12.48 6.47
C VAL A 438 -12.27 13.19 7.06
N GLU A 439 -13.23 12.44 7.65
CA GLU A 439 -14.41 13.00 8.29
C GLU A 439 -14.06 13.78 9.56
N ASP A 440 -13.24 13.21 10.43
CA ASP A 440 -12.80 13.88 11.66
C ASP A 440 -11.91 15.10 11.37
N ALA A 441 -11.10 15.02 10.30
CA ALA A 441 -10.29 16.14 9.84
C ALA A 441 -11.16 17.32 9.37
N LEU A 442 -12.26 17.05 8.66
CA LEU A 442 -13.23 18.07 8.27
C LEU A 442 -13.92 18.70 9.51
N LEU A 443 -14.38 17.87 10.45
CA LEU A 443 -14.99 18.34 11.71
C LEU A 443 -14.01 19.18 12.53
N TRP A 444 -12.75 18.77 12.61
CA TRP A 444 -11.72 19.54 13.30
C TRP A 444 -11.45 20.89 12.62
N LEU A 445 -11.43 20.94 11.27
CA LEU A 445 -11.27 22.19 10.52
C LEU A 445 -12.44 23.15 10.72
N ASP A 446 -13.66 22.63 10.92
CA ASP A 446 -14.84 23.47 11.18
C ASP A 446 -14.83 24.04 12.59
N GLY A 447 -14.25 23.34 13.56
CA GLY A 447 -14.03 23.81 14.92
C GLY A 447 -12.72 24.57 15.15
N LEU A 448 -11.92 24.83 14.11
CA LEU A 448 -10.62 25.46 14.24
C LEU A 448 -10.72 26.97 14.53
N HIS A 449 -10.23 27.37 15.69
CA HIS A 449 -10.12 28.76 16.07
C HIS A 449 -8.69 29.27 15.89
N LEU A 450 -8.50 30.22 15.02
CA LEU A 450 -7.23 30.90 14.73
C LEU A 450 -7.37 32.39 15.08
N THR A 451 -6.25 33.05 15.37
CA THR A 451 -6.21 34.51 15.52
C THR A 451 -6.54 35.18 14.18
N GLU A 452 -6.98 36.45 14.21
CA GLU A 452 -7.29 37.19 12.98
C GLU A 452 -6.11 37.20 11.99
N GLN A 453 -4.88 37.36 12.47
CA GLN A 453 -3.68 37.34 11.66
C GLN A 453 -3.43 35.96 11.06
N GLN A 454 -3.55 34.90 11.84
CA GLN A 454 -3.40 33.52 11.35
C GLN A 454 -4.49 33.18 10.32
N MET A 455 -5.73 33.62 10.54
CA MET A 455 -6.84 33.41 9.61
C MET A 455 -6.61 34.12 8.28
N LEU A 456 -6.11 35.34 8.29
CA LEU A 456 -5.77 36.08 7.05
C LEU A 456 -4.75 35.33 6.19
N ILE A 457 -3.77 34.67 6.83
CA ILE A 457 -2.74 33.86 6.17
C ILE A 457 -3.31 32.53 5.70
N ALA A 458 -4.11 31.88 6.55
CA ALA A 458 -4.54 30.50 6.36
C ALA A 458 -5.79 30.34 5.48
N ASP A 459 -6.63 31.34 5.29
CA ASP A 459 -7.96 31.23 4.65
C ASP A 459 -7.93 30.49 3.31
N ARG A 460 -7.04 30.89 2.39
CA ARG A 460 -6.91 30.23 1.08
C ARG A 460 -6.45 28.78 1.21
N ILE A 461 -5.50 28.51 2.12
CA ILE A 461 -4.95 27.18 2.35
C ILE A 461 -6.04 26.27 2.93
N LEU A 462 -6.80 26.75 3.91
CA LEU A 462 -7.90 26.02 4.54
C LEU A 462 -9.02 25.70 3.55
N LYS A 463 -9.34 26.62 2.63
CA LYS A 463 -10.33 26.37 1.56
C LYS A 463 -9.90 25.22 0.65
N GLU A 464 -8.64 25.19 0.23
CA GLU A 464 -8.10 24.09 -0.58
C GLU A 464 -8.10 22.75 0.17
N ILE A 465 -7.68 22.74 1.43
CA ILE A 465 -7.69 21.51 2.25
C ILE A 465 -9.12 21.00 2.42
N ARG A 466 -10.08 21.86 2.78
CA ARG A 466 -11.50 21.49 2.92
C ARG A 466 -12.08 20.93 1.62
N SER A 467 -11.80 21.57 0.50
CA SER A 467 -12.28 21.14 -0.81
C SER A 467 -11.78 19.74 -1.14
N ARG A 468 -10.46 19.49 -1.00
CA ARG A 468 -9.85 18.19 -1.31
C ARG A 468 -10.30 17.08 -0.35
N LEU A 469 -10.43 17.36 0.94
CA LEU A 469 -11.01 16.43 1.92
C LEU A 469 -12.49 16.15 1.61
N GLY A 470 -13.25 17.19 1.21
CA GLY A 470 -14.64 17.04 0.78
C GLY A 470 -14.78 16.10 -0.42
N PHE A 471 -13.88 16.18 -1.40
CA PHE A 471 -13.88 15.23 -2.54
C PHE A 471 -13.56 13.81 -2.11
N LEU A 472 -12.61 13.59 -1.21
CA LEU A 472 -12.36 12.25 -0.65
C LEU A 472 -13.59 11.68 0.05
N LYS A 473 -14.32 12.50 0.81
CA LYS A 473 -15.56 12.11 1.47
C LYS A 473 -16.66 11.78 0.45
N SER A 474 -16.79 12.57 -0.62
CA SER A 474 -17.82 12.36 -1.65
C SER A 474 -17.66 11.06 -2.45
N VAL A 475 -16.43 10.54 -2.58
CA VAL A 475 -16.18 9.25 -3.23
C VAL A 475 -16.18 8.07 -2.24
N GLY A 476 -16.71 8.26 -1.01
CA GLY A 476 -16.85 7.19 -0.01
C GLY A 476 -15.56 6.85 0.75
N LEU A 477 -14.56 7.75 0.78
CA LEU A 477 -13.28 7.54 1.47
C LEU A 477 -13.16 8.31 2.79
N GLY A 478 -14.29 8.68 3.40
CA GLY A 478 -14.34 9.44 4.66
C GLY A 478 -13.63 8.77 5.84
N TYR A 479 -13.56 7.46 5.85
CA TYR A 479 -12.89 6.67 6.89
C TYR A 479 -11.37 6.61 6.78
N LEU A 480 -10.76 6.99 5.64
CA LEU A 480 -9.31 6.94 5.45
C LEU A 480 -8.60 8.02 6.26
N THR A 481 -7.40 7.68 6.74
CA THR A 481 -6.48 8.66 7.34
C THR A 481 -5.46 9.13 6.31
N LEU A 482 -5.04 10.40 6.39
CA LEU A 482 -4.04 10.96 5.47
C LEU A 482 -2.65 10.35 5.66
N SER A 483 -2.35 9.83 6.85
CA SER A 483 -1.08 9.15 7.18
C SER A 483 -0.99 7.73 6.62
N ARG A 484 -2.11 7.13 6.18
CA ARG A 484 -2.14 5.75 5.67
C ARG A 484 -1.23 5.60 4.46
N SER A 485 -0.39 4.58 4.48
CA SER A 485 0.53 4.28 3.36
C SER A 485 -0.23 3.91 2.10
N ALA A 486 0.16 4.48 0.95
CA ALA A 486 -0.46 4.18 -0.34
C ALA A 486 -0.32 2.71 -0.74
N GLY A 487 0.74 2.03 -0.28
CA GLY A 487 0.95 0.60 -0.54
C GLY A 487 -0.03 -0.34 0.19
N THR A 488 -0.78 0.15 1.18
CA THR A 488 -1.79 -0.62 1.94
C THR A 488 -3.21 -0.42 1.43
N LEU A 489 -3.38 0.42 0.41
CA LEU A 489 -4.69 0.69 -0.19
C LEU A 489 -5.11 -0.46 -1.10
N SER A 490 -6.40 -0.75 -1.10
CA SER A 490 -7.00 -1.62 -2.12
C SER A 490 -6.96 -0.93 -3.50
N GLY A 491 -7.12 -1.72 -4.57
CA GLY A 491 -7.19 -1.18 -5.94
C GLY A 491 -8.29 -0.12 -6.08
N GLY A 492 -9.48 -0.40 -5.57
CA GLY A 492 -10.61 0.53 -5.59
C GLY A 492 -10.40 1.79 -4.75
N GLU A 493 -9.79 1.69 -3.54
CA GLU A 493 -9.43 2.87 -2.73
C GLU A 493 -8.44 3.78 -3.49
N SER A 494 -7.40 3.19 -4.10
CA SER A 494 -6.40 3.95 -4.87
C SER A 494 -7.01 4.66 -6.08
N GLN A 495 -7.90 3.99 -6.80
CA GLN A 495 -8.61 4.55 -7.95
C GLN A 495 -9.51 5.72 -7.54
N ARG A 496 -10.28 5.58 -6.45
CA ARG A 496 -11.14 6.65 -5.93
C ARG A 496 -10.34 7.85 -5.42
N ILE A 497 -9.16 7.64 -4.83
CA ILE A 497 -8.25 8.73 -4.48
C ILE A 497 -7.85 9.52 -5.72
N ARG A 498 -7.50 8.84 -6.82
CA ARG A 498 -7.17 9.51 -8.09
C ARG A 498 -8.38 10.26 -8.64
N LEU A 499 -9.57 9.64 -8.62
CA LEU A 499 -10.81 10.29 -9.04
C LEU A 499 -11.05 11.57 -8.23
N ALA A 500 -10.96 11.51 -6.90
CA ALA A 500 -11.13 12.66 -6.02
C ALA A 500 -10.11 13.77 -6.34
N THR A 501 -8.85 13.42 -6.63
CA THR A 501 -7.80 14.38 -6.99
C THR A 501 -8.12 15.05 -8.33
N GLN A 502 -8.61 14.31 -9.32
CA GLN A 502 -8.99 14.87 -10.63
C GLN A 502 -10.22 15.77 -10.55
N ILE A 503 -11.23 15.40 -9.77
CA ILE A 503 -12.40 16.25 -9.51
C ILE A 503 -11.95 17.57 -8.85
N GLY A 504 -11.02 17.49 -7.90
CA GLY A 504 -10.44 18.65 -7.23
C GLY A 504 -9.74 19.64 -8.16
N SER A 505 -9.30 19.20 -9.35
CA SER A 505 -8.70 20.09 -10.35
C SER A 505 -9.72 20.98 -11.08
N SER A 506 -11.03 20.70 -10.94
CA SER A 506 -12.15 21.42 -11.56
C SER A 506 -11.99 21.64 -13.07
N LEU A 507 -11.35 20.68 -13.77
CA LEU A 507 -11.18 20.75 -15.22
C LEU A 507 -12.55 20.60 -15.92
N MET A 508 -12.76 21.39 -16.97
CA MET A 508 -13.96 21.38 -17.78
C MET A 508 -13.64 21.03 -19.23
N GLY A 509 -14.58 20.40 -19.93
CA GLY A 509 -14.40 20.02 -21.34
C GLY A 509 -13.44 18.87 -21.57
N VAL A 510 -13.19 18.04 -20.54
CA VAL A 510 -12.28 16.90 -20.54
C VAL A 510 -13.06 15.60 -20.78
N LEU A 511 -12.43 14.64 -21.41
CA LEU A 511 -12.92 13.25 -21.52
C LEU A 511 -12.29 12.41 -20.40
N TYR A 512 -13.09 11.99 -19.41
CA TYR A 512 -12.67 11.06 -18.37
C TYR A 512 -12.99 9.62 -18.79
N ILE A 513 -12.02 8.73 -18.67
CA ILE A 513 -12.19 7.31 -18.95
C ILE A 513 -11.85 6.53 -17.68
N LEU A 514 -12.86 5.83 -17.12
CA LEU A 514 -12.75 5.13 -15.84
C LEU A 514 -12.92 3.62 -16.06
N ASP A 515 -12.08 2.83 -15.36
CA ASP A 515 -12.11 1.38 -15.39
C ASP A 515 -12.73 0.85 -14.08
N GLU A 516 -13.97 0.38 -14.14
CA GLU A 516 -14.70 -0.25 -13.03
C GLU A 516 -14.58 0.53 -11.69
N PRO A 517 -15.02 1.80 -11.63
CA PRO A 517 -14.84 2.61 -10.42
C PRO A 517 -15.67 2.15 -9.22
N SER A 518 -16.69 1.30 -9.40
CA SER A 518 -17.52 0.72 -8.35
C SER A 518 -16.88 -0.45 -7.60
N ILE A 519 -15.68 -0.91 -8.03
CA ILE A 519 -14.99 -2.07 -7.44
C ILE A 519 -14.80 -1.93 -5.93
N GLY A 520 -15.14 -3.00 -5.19
CA GLY A 520 -14.97 -3.08 -3.75
C GLY A 520 -15.83 -2.09 -2.96
N LEU A 521 -16.87 -1.52 -3.61
CA LEU A 521 -17.84 -0.65 -2.96
C LEU A 521 -19.05 -1.42 -2.44
N HIS A 522 -19.46 -1.09 -1.25
CA HIS A 522 -20.81 -1.38 -0.79
C HIS A 522 -21.81 -0.50 -1.56
N GLN A 523 -23.03 -0.99 -1.80
CA GLN A 523 -24.06 -0.26 -2.58
C GLN A 523 -24.29 1.17 -2.08
N ARG A 524 -24.30 1.38 -0.76
CA ARG A 524 -24.40 2.72 -0.14
C ARG A 524 -23.31 3.68 -0.63
N ASP A 525 -22.07 3.18 -0.76
CA ASP A 525 -20.94 4.00 -1.19
C ASP A 525 -20.93 4.18 -2.72
N ASN A 526 -21.51 3.22 -3.47
CA ASN A 526 -21.74 3.31 -4.90
C ASN A 526 -22.71 4.46 -5.25
N ASP A 527 -23.77 4.63 -4.47
CA ASP A 527 -24.70 5.76 -4.63
C ASP A 527 -23.97 7.12 -4.54
N LYS A 528 -23.00 7.27 -3.62
CA LYS A 528 -22.17 8.48 -3.48
C LYS A 528 -21.27 8.68 -4.70
N LEU A 529 -20.65 7.60 -5.17
CA LEU A 529 -19.82 7.62 -6.38
C LEU A 529 -20.62 8.07 -7.60
N LEU A 530 -21.81 7.50 -7.81
CA LEU A 530 -22.70 7.87 -8.91
C LEU A 530 -23.10 9.35 -8.87
N ALA A 531 -23.44 9.87 -7.69
CA ALA A 531 -23.71 11.30 -7.52
C ALA A 531 -22.50 12.15 -7.92
N THR A 532 -21.30 11.70 -7.56
CA THR A 532 -20.05 12.39 -7.90
C THR A 532 -19.76 12.36 -9.40
N LEU A 533 -19.96 11.22 -10.08
CA LEU A 533 -19.80 11.11 -11.54
C LEU A 533 -20.79 12.00 -12.29
N LYS A 534 -22.05 12.05 -11.83
CA LYS A 534 -23.07 12.94 -12.41
C LYS A 534 -22.69 14.42 -12.25
N ASN A 535 -22.17 14.81 -11.07
CA ASN A 535 -21.69 16.17 -10.86
C ASN A 535 -20.51 16.52 -11.80
N LEU A 536 -19.58 15.56 -12.00
CA LEU A 536 -18.45 15.75 -12.91
C LEU A 536 -18.92 15.92 -14.37
N ARG A 537 -19.94 15.17 -14.80
CA ARG A 537 -20.62 15.35 -16.09
C ARG A 537 -21.25 16.74 -16.19
N ASP A 538 -22.01 17.13 -15.17
CA ASP A 538 -22.78 18.39 -15.16
C ASP A 538 -21.87 19.64 -15.18
N LEU A 539 -20.58 19.47 -14.85
CA LEU A 539 -19.53 20.50 -15.07
C LEU A 539 -19.12 20.64 -16.56
N GLY A 540 -19.74 19.90 -17.49
CA GLY A 540 -19.42 19.96 -18.91
C GLY A 540 -18.30 19.02 -19.33
N ASN A 541 -18.15 17.87 -18.67
CA ASN A 541 -17.20 16.85 -19.02
C ASN A 541 -17.91 15.63 -19.67
N SER A 542 -17.19 14.94 -20.54
CA SER A 542 -17.62 13.66 -21.09
C SER A 542 -17.04 12.54 -20.24
N LEU A 543 -17.85 11.55 -19.85
CA LEU A 543 -17.42 10.41 -19.07
C LEU A 543 -17.66 9.10 -19.82
N ILE A 544 -16.62 8.29 -19.97
CA ILE A 544 -16.71 6.91 -20.44
C ILE A 544 -16.33 6.02 -19.26
N VAL A 545 -17.22 5.16 -18.84
CA VAL A 545 -17.05 4.24 -17.70
C VAL A 545 -17.18 2.81 -18.19
N VAL A 546 -16.14 2.01 -18.03
CA VAL A 546 -16.25 0.56 -18.22
C VAL A 546 -16.81 -0.03 -16.94
N GLU A 547 -17.98 -0.64 -16.98
CA GLU A 547 -18.70 -1.09 -15.78
C GLU A 547 -19.54 -2.33 -15.98
N HIS A 548 -19.75 -3.03 -14.85
CA HIS A 548 -20.60 -4.21 -14.72
C HIS A 548 -21.70 -4.06 -13.67
N ASP A 549 -21.63 -3.00 -12.85
CA ASP A 549 -22.61 -2.73 -11.81
C ASP A 549 -23.95 -2.29 -12.38
N GLU A 550 -25.02 -2.91 -11.92
CA GLU A 550 -26.38 -2.69 -12.44
C GLU A 550 -26.86 -1.26 -12.16
N ASP A 551 -26.61 -0.71 -10.97
CA ASP A 551 -27.06 0.63 -10.60
C ASP A 551 -26.34 1.69 -11.44
N THR A 552 -25.05 1.49 -11.72
CA THR A 552 -24.27 2.36 -12.60
C THR A 552 -24.79 2.32 -14.04
N MET A 553 -25.08 1.12 -14.57
CA MET A 553 -25.65 0.98 -15.92
C MET A 553 -27.01 1.63 -16.04
N ARG A 554 -27.87 1.48 -15.03
CA ARG A 554 -29.21 2.14 -15.00
C ARG A 554 -29.13 3.64 -14.87
N ALA A 555 -28.12 4.17 -14.21
CA ALA A 555 -27.90 5.59 -14.00
C ALA A 555 -27.23 6.30 -15.19
N ALA A 556 -26.74 5.56 -16.17
CA ALA A 556 -26.07 6.08 -17.37
C ALA A 556 -27.03 6.85 -18.29
N ASP A 557 -26.50 7.87 -18.97
CA ASP A 557 -27.24 8.55 -20.05
C ASP A 557 -27.22 7.72 -21.33
N TYR A 558 -26.18 6.93 -21.54
CA TYR A 558 -25.99 6.12 -22.74
C TYR A 558 -25.20 4.84 -22.40
N LEU A 559 -25.62 3.71 -22.93
CA LEU A 559 -24.96 2.41 -22.78
C LEU A 559 -24.41 1.92 -24.13
N ILE A 560 -23.27 1.27 -24.09
CA ILE A 560 -22.64 0.55 -25.21
C ILE A 560 -22.33 -0.86 -24.73
N ASP A 561 -23.07 -1.85 -25.24
CA ASP A 561 -22.88 -3.27 -24.93
C ASP A 561 -21.98 -3.91 -25.99
N ILE A 562 -20.82 -4.42 -25.54
CA ILE A 562 -19.79 -5.03 -26.40
C ILE A 562 -19.81 -6.54 -26.20
N GLY A 563 -19.95 -7.27 -27.31
CA GLY A 563 -20.10 -8.72 -27.29
C GLY A 563 -20.00 -9.34 -28.66
N PRO A 564 -20.82 -10.38 -28.93
CA PRO A 564 -21.74 -11.08 -28.02
C PRO A 564 -21.03 -12.02 -27.03
N GLY A 565 -19.79 -12.42 -27.27
CA GLY A 565 -19.01 -13.31 -26.44
C GLY A 565 -17.66 -12.70 -26.03
N ALA A 566 -16.73 -13.54 -25.59
CA ALA A 566 -15.37 -13.16 -25.20
C ALA A 566 -14.34 -13.51 -26.27
N GLY A 567 -13.18 -12.86 -26.25
CA GLY A 567 -12.06 -13.12 -27.13
C GLY A 567 -12.44 -13.02 -28.60
N VAL A 568 -12.19 -14.09 -29.39
CA VAL A 568 -12.50 -14.14 -30.83
C VAL A 568 -14.01 -14.07 -31.15
N HIS A 569 -14.85 -14.38 -30.17
CA HIS A 569 -16.31 -14.29 -30.30
C HIS A 569 -16.87 -12.94 -29.83
N GLY A 570 -16.01 -12.05 -29.33
CA GLY A 570 -16.34 -10.69 -28.92
C GLY A 570 -16.01 -9.64 -29.99
N GLY A 571 -15.80 -8.41 -29.54
CA GLY A 571 -15.29 -7.30 -30.35
C GLY A 571 -16.31 -6.63 -31.26
N GLN A 572 -17.60 -6.79 -31.02
CA GLN A 572 -18.69 -6.14 -31.78
C GLN A 572 -19.56 -5.30 -30.83
N VAL A 573 -20.16 -4.25 -31.36
CA VAL A 573 -21.20 -3.51 -30.64
C VAL A 573 -22.52 -4.24 -30.84
N VAL A 574 -23.07 -4.82 -29.78
CA VAL A 574 -24.35 -5.58 -29.79
C VAL A 574 -25.51 -4.63 -29.67
N ALA A 575 -25.41 -3.65 -28.78
CA ALA A 575 -26.41 -2.63 -28.56
C ALA A 575 -25.74 -1.30 -28.15
N ALA A 576 -26.34 -0.19 -28.57
CA ALA A 576 -25.94 1.14 -28.18
C ALA A 576 -27.16 2.03 -28.13
N GLY A 577 -27.33 2.79 -27.04
CA GLY A 577 -28.51 3.65 -26.82
C GLY A 577 -28.71 3.97 -25.34
N THR A 578 -29.89 4.46 -25.02
CA THR A 578 -30.30 4.65 -23.62
C THR A 578 -30.43 3.29 -22.91
N PRO A 579 -30.34 3.22 -21.57
CA PRO A 579 -30.54 1.97 -20.83
C PRO A 579 -31.86 1.24 -21.24
N ALA A 580 -32.93 1.97 -21.49
CA ALA A 580 -34.21 1.41 -21.91
C ALA A 580 -34.12 0.73 -23.29
N GLU A 581 -33.44 1.34 -24.25
CA GLU A 581 -33.21 0.77 -25.59
C GLU A 581 -32.36 -0.49 -25.54
N VAL A 582 -31.31 -0.51 -24.72
CA VAL A 582 -30.46 -1.71 -24.54
C VAL A 582 -31.25 -2.84 -23.85
N MET A 583 -32.07 -2.54 -22.85
CA MET A 583 -32.95 -3.52 -22.20
C MET A 583 -34.00 -4.12 -23.17
N ALA A 584 -34.41 -3.37 -24.17
CA ALA A 584 -35.35 -3.84 -25.19
C ALA A 584 -34.70 -4.74 -26.25
N ASN A 585 -33.37 -4.66 -26.42
CA ASN A 585 -32.65 -5.45 -27.41
C ASN A 585 -32.53 -6.92 -26.99
N PRO A 586 -33.11 -7.88 -27.73
CA PRO A 586 -33.05 -9.30 -27.34
C PRO A 586 -31.65 -9.92 -27.48
N ASP A 587 -30.77 -9.34 -28.31
CA ASP A 587 -29.42 -9.86 -28.54
C ASP A 587 -28.45 -9.41 -27.49
N SER A 588 -28.79 -8.36 -26.71
CA SER A 588 -27.98 -7.87 -25.61
C SER A 588 -28.11 -8.76 -24.36
N LEU A 589 -27.03 -9.45 -24.02
CA LEU A 589 -26.98 -10.24 -22.79
C LEU A 589 -27.11 -9.34 -21.55
N THR A 590 -26.47 -8.20 -21.56
CA THR A 590 -26.58 -7.16 -20.51
C THR A 590 -28.01 -6.67 -20.39
N GLY A 591 -28.67 -6.40 -21.54
CA GLY A 591 -30.09 -5.99 -21.59
C GLY A 591 -31.03 -7.04 -21.00
N GLN A 592 -30.76 -8.33 -21.22
CA GLN A 592 -31.54 -9.43 -20.65
C GLN A 592 -31.43 -9.49 -19.12
N TYR A 593 -30.21 -9.22 -18.52
CA TYR A 593 -30.05 -9.14 -17.07
C TYR A 593 -30.70 -7.88 -16.50
N LEU A 594 -30.47 -6.71 -17.10
CA LEU A 594 -31.07 -5.46 -16.67
C LEU A 594 -32.60 -5.46 -16.71
N SER A 595 -33.21 -6.15 -17.71
CA SER A 595 -34.66 -6.27 -17.83
C SER A 595 -35.27 -7.36 -16.93
N GLY A 596 -34.45 -8.14 -16.22
CA GLY A 596 -34.89 -9.26 -15.39
C GLY A 596 -35.29 -10.51 -16.15
N LYS A 597 -35.17 -10.56 -17.50
CA LYS A 597 -35.40 -11.76 -18.31
C LYS A 597 -34.46 -12.90 -17.95
N LYS A 598 -33.22 -12.55 -17.64
CA LYS A 598 -32.24 -13.44 -17.01
C LYS A 598 -31.93 -12.92 -15.61
N LYS A 599 -31.82 -13.80 -14.65
CA LYS A 599 -31.43 -13.47 -13.27
C LYS A 599 -30.67 -14.65 -12.64
N ILE A 600 -29.90 -14.37 -11.64
CA ILE A 600 -29.31 -15.37 -10.77
C ILE A 600 -30.38 -15.73 -9.74
N GLU A 601 -30.80 -16.99 -9.71
CA GLU A 601 -31.89 -17.45 -8.83
C GLU A 601 -31.41 -17.49 -7.36
N VAL A 602 -32.34 -17.17 -6.47
CA VAL A 602 -32.11 -17.32 -5.01
C VAL A 602 -32.30 -18.81 -4.66
N PRO A 603 -31.35 -19.44 -3.94
CA PRO A 603 -31.50 -20.82 -3.49
C PRO A 603 -32.76 -20.98 -2.63
N THR A 604 -33.57 -21.98 -2.95
CA THR A 604 -34.81 -22.27 -2.21
C THR A 604 -34.56 -22.89 -0.83
N VAL A 605 -33.39 -23.52 -0.64
CA VAL A 605 -32.96 -24.15 0.61
C VAL A 605 -31.55 -23.70 0.95
N ARG A 606 -31.36 -23.23 2.18
CA ARG A 606 -30.03 -22.91 2.71
C ARG A 606 -29.43 -24.15 3.37
N ARG A 607 -28.13 -24.39 3.15
CA ARG A 607 -27.43 -25.50 3.79
C ARG A 607 -27.22 -25.21 5.28
N PRO A 608 -27.57 -26.14 6.19
CA PRO A 608 -27.35 -25.97 7.62
C PRO A 608 -25.88 -26.20 8.04
N GLY A 609 -25.02 -26.59 7.07
CA GLY A 609 -23.65 -27.01 7.33
C GLY A 609 -23.57 -28.44 7.87
N ASN A 610 -22.38 -28.80 8.33
CA ASN A 610 -22.09 -30.15 8.86
C ASN A 610 -22.22 -30.23 10.39
N GLY A 611 -22.80 -29.22 11.03
CA GLY A 611 -22.97 -29.13 12.50
C GLY A 611 -21.71 -28.73 13.25
N LYS A 612 -20.60 -28.44 12.55
CA LYS A 612 -19.33 -28.01 13.11
C LYS A 612 -19.11 -26.52 12.83
N VAL A 613 -18.41 -25.86 13.73
CA VAL A 613 -18.18 -24.40 13.65
C VAL A 613 -16.71 -24.09 13.90
N LEU A 614 -16.17 -23.19 13.14
CA LEU A 614 -14.88 -22.55 13.40
C LEU A 614 -15.18 -21.22 14.09
N LYS A 615 -14.65 -21.03 15.31
CA LYS A 615 -14.95 -19.86 16.14
C LYS A 615 -13.71 -19.01 16.36
N VAL A 616 -13.72 -17.78 15.89
CA VAL A 616 -12.71 -16.76 16.17
C VAL A 616 -13.15 -16.00 17.41
N ILE A 617 -12.28 -15.90 18.41
CA ILE A 617 -12.59 -15.28 19.70
C ILE A 617 -11.64 -14.10 19.91
N GLY A 618 -12.21 -12.94 20.25
CA GLY A 618 -11.47 -11.74 20.61
C GLY A 618 -10.66 -11.12 19.44
N ALA A 619 -11.17 -11.15 18.22
CA ALA A 619 -10.47 -10.54 17.08
C ALA A 619 -10.32 -9.02 17.26
N ALA A 620 -9.07 -8.53 17.31
CA ALA A 620 -8.72 -7.14 17.62
C ALA A 620 -7.63 -6.56 16.69
N GLU A 621 -7.53 -7.03 15.45
CA GLU A 621 -6.57 -6.53 14.47
C GLU A 621 -7.12 -5.31 13.75
N ASN A 622 -6.28 -4.29 13.55
CA ASN A 622 -6.64 -3.01 12.93
C ASN A 622 -7.83 -2.34 13.66
N ASN A 623 -8.96 -2.15 12.97
CA ASN A 623 -10.16 -1.52 13.53
C ASN A 623 -11.13 -2.50 14.21
N LEU A 624 -10.83 -3.79 14.27
CA LEU A 624 -11.69 -4.78 14.92
C LEU A 624 -11.75 -4.54 16.44
N ARG A 625 -12.97 -4.54 17.00
CA ARG A 625 -13.25 -4.19 18.40
C ARG A 625 -13.43 -5.41 19.30
N HIS A 626 -12.45 -6.33 19.31
CA HIS A 626 -12.44 -7.54 20.14
C HIS A 626 -13.72 -8.37 19.95
N ILE A 627 -14.00 -8.73 18.69
CA ILE A 627 -15.22 -9.40 18.29
C ILE A 627 -15.08 -10.94 18.28
N ASP A 628 -16.18 -11.62 18.57
CA ASP A 628 -16.32 -13.06 18.44
C ASP A 628 -17.12 -13.39 17.18
N VAL A 629 -16.63 -14.30 16.34
CA VAL A 629 -17.26 -14.64 15.07
C VAL A 629 -17.28 -16.15 14.86
N GLU A 630 -18.43 -16.68 14.44
CA GLU A 630 -18.61 -18.08 14.11
C GLU A 630 -18.72 -18.29 12.60
N PHE A 631 -17.96 -19.26 12.08
CA PHE A 631 -18.02 -19.68 10.68
C PHE A 631 -18.53 -21.13 10.62
N PRO A 632 -19.78 -21.37 10.20
CA PRO A 632 -20.31 -22.71 10.04
C PRO A 632 -19.53 -23.48 8.96
N LEU A 633 -19.10 -24.70 9.25
CA LEU A 633 -18.34 -25.52 8.31
C LEU A 633 -19.28 -26.28 7.36
N GLY A 634 -18.83 -26.49 6.12
CA GLY A 634 -19.64 -27.11 5.05
C GLY A 634 -20.70 -26.17 4.49
N THR A 635 -20.48 -24.85 4.58
CA THR A 635 -21.40 -23.81 4.07
C THR A 635 -20.71 -22.87 3.10
N PHE A 636 -21.52 -22.15 2.33
CA PHE A 636 -21.14 -20.94 1.59
C PHE A 636 -21.40 -19.72 2.46
N THR A 637 -20.35 -19.24 3.14
CA THR A 637 -20.42 -18.10 4.03
C THR A 637 -19.92 -16.85 3.33
N VAL A 638 -20.66 -15.74 3.38
CA VAL A 638 -20.23 -14.44 2.84
C VAL A 638 -20.05 -13.44 3.97
N VAL A 639 -18.89 -12.79 3.99
CA VAL A 639 -18.56 -11.69 4.88
C VAL A 639 -18.76 -10.37 4.12
N THR A 640 -19.71 -9.58 4.59
CA THR A 640 -20.13 -8.34 3.95
C THR A 640 -20.09 -7.14 4.92
N GLY A 641 -20.47 -5.97 4.45
CA GLY A 641 -20.49 -4.72 5.23
C GLY A 641 -19.91 -3.55 4.44
N VAL A 642 -20.07 -2.36 4.96
CA VAL A 642 -19.58 -1.12 4.33
C VAL A 642 -18.07 -1.13 4.08
N SER A 643 -17.59 -0.27 3.18
CA SER A 643 -16.16 -0.13 2.89
C SER A 643 -15.40 0.29 4.16
N GLY A 644 -14.27 -0.37 4.44
CA GLY A 644 -13.48 -0.10 5.64
C GLY A 644 -14.03 -0.66 6.97
N SER A 645 -15.10 -1.48 6.97
CA SER A 645 -15.71 -2.04 8.20
C SER A 645 -14.87 -3.11 8.91
N GLY A 646 -13.76 -3.58 8.31
CA GLY A 646 -12.86 -4.57 8.92
C GLY A 646 -12.94 -5.98 8.34
N LYS A 647 -13.66 -6.21 7.22
CA LYS A 647 -13.80 -7.52 6.56
C LYS A 647 -12.47 -8.21 6.28
N SER A 648 -11.56 -7.54 5.58
CA SER A 648 -10.23 -8.09 5.24
C SER A 648 -9.36 -8.27 6.49
N SER A 649 -9.51 -7.44 7.53
CA SER A 649 -8.84 -7.62 8.81
C SER A 649 -9.29 -8.91 9.50
N LEU A 650 -10.60 -9.19 9.51
CA LEU A 650 -11.14 -10.42 10.09
C LEU A 650 -10.72 -11.67 9.28
N VAL A 651 -10.94 -11.64 7.97
CA VAL A 651 -10.80 -12.84 7.13
C VAL A 651 -9.35 -13.09 6.73
N ASN A 652 -8.64 -12.07 6.22
CA ASN A 652 -7.28 -12.25 5.70
C ASN A 652 -6.22 -12.17 6.81
N GLU A 653 -6.30 -11.16 7.70
CA GLU A 653 -5.28 -10.96 8.72
C GLU A 653 -5.44 -11.91 9.91
N VAL A 654 -6.66 -12.09 10.43
CA VAL A 654 -6.90 -12.94 11.59
C VAL A 654 -7.12 -14.39 11.16
N LEU A 655 -8.19 -14.69 10.41
CA LEU A 655 -8.61 -16.05 10.11
C LEU A 655 -7.57 -16.79 9.23
N PHE A 656 -7.28 -16.25 8.02
CA PHE A 656 -6.39 -16.93 7.07
C PHE A 656 -4.98 -17.12 7.62
N LYS A 657 -4.36 -16.04 8.15
CA LYS A 657 -2.98 -16.13 8.64
C LYS A 657 -2.84 -17.08 9.82
N ARG A 658 -3.83 -17.14 10.73
CA ARG A 658 -3.82 -18.07 11.85
C ARG A 658 -3.97 -19.51 11.38
N LEU A 659 -4.94 -19.81 10.52
CA LEU A 659 -5.12 -21.13 9.93
C LEU A 659 -3.89 -21.54 9.11
N GLY A 660 -3.30 -20.63 8.35
CA GLY A 660 -2.09 -20.88 7.57
C GLY A 660 -0.88 -21.22 8.45
N ALA A 661 -0.72 -20.50 9.56
CA ALA A 661 0.36 -20.79 10.51
C ALA A 661 0.18 -22.17 11.19
N GLU A 662 -1.04 -22.51 11.62
CA GLU A 662 -1.30 -23.75 12.38
C GLU A 662 -1.42 -24.99 11.47
N LEU A 663 -2.19 -24.93 10.37
CA LEU A 663 -2.41 -26.07 9.48
C LEU A 663 -1.27 -26.29 8.48
N MET A 664 -0.69 -25.20 7.94
CA MET A 664 0.25 -25.27 6.84
C MET A 664 1.68 -24.84 7.21
N ARG A 665 1.90 -24.46 8.47
CA ARG A 665 3.19 -23.95 8.99
C ARG A 665 3.74 -22.78 8.16
N MET A 666 2.85 -21.91 7.73
CA MET A 666 3.24 -20.72 7.00
C MET A 666 4.01 -19.75 7.92
N LYS A 667 5.10 -19.16 7.41
CA LYS A 667 5.88 -18.12 8.10
C LYS A 667 5.17 -16.77 7.99
N VAL A 668 4.08 -16.62 8.71
CA VAL A 668 3.27 -15.40 8.74
C VAL A 668 2.94 -15.05 10.19
N ARG A 669 2.83 -13.76 10.45
CA ARG A 669 2.34 -13.26 11.75
C ARG A 669 0.83 -13.15 11.70
N PRO A 670 0.09 -13.96 12.48
CA PRO A 670 -1.36 -13.84 12.57
C PRO A 670 -1.77 -12.49 13.19
N GLY A 671 -2.90 -11.97 12.72
CA GLY A 671 -3.53 -10.81 13.35
C GLY A 671 -3.95 -11.09 14.80
N LYS A 672 -4.15 -10.03 15.56
CA LYS A 672 -4.48 -10.11 16.99
C LYS A 672 -5.85 -10.73 17.21
N CYS A 673 -5.87 -11.86 17.90
CA CYS A 673 -7.07 -12.50 18.45
C CYS A 673 -6.67 -13.31 19.69
N ASP A 674 -7.63 -13.62 20.56
CA ASP A 674 -7.35 -14.45 21.73
C ASP A 674 -7.05 -15.88 21.31
N ARG A 675 -7.98 -16.52 20.58
CA ARG A 675 -7.82 -17.87 20.03
C ARG A 675 -8.80 -18.15 18.91
N ILE A 676 -8.55 -19.23 18.18
CA ILE A 676 -9.50 -19.82 17.22
C ILE A 676 -9.79 -21.25 17.66
N GLU A 677 -11.06 -21.61 17.78
CA GLU A 677 -11.53 -22.93 18.15
C GLU A 677 -12.06 -23.67 16.91
N GLY A 678 -11.90 -25.01 16.86
CA GLY A 678 -12.40 -25.84 15.76
C GLY A 678 -11.41 -26.06 14.60
N ILE A 679 -10.15 -25.63 14.74
CA ILE A 679 -9.11 -25.74 13.69
C ILE A 679 -8.83 -27.21 13.36
N GLU A 680 -8.90 -28.11 14.33
CA GLU A 680 -8.68 -29.57 14.20
C GLU A 680 -9.69 -30.25 13.25
N GLN A 681 -10.75 -29.56 12.88
CA GLN A 681 -11.77 -30.06 11.95
C GLN A 681 -11.39 -29.82 10.48
N LEU A 682 -10.36 -29.01 10.25
CA LEU A 682 -9.86 -28.65 8.94
C LEU A 682 -8.51 -29.31 8.67
N ASP A 683 -8.25 -29.61 7.41
CA ASP A 683 -6.95 -30.15 6.95
C ASP A 683 -6.11 -29.09 6.21
N LYS A 684 -6.75 -28.11 5.61
CA LYS A 684 -6.08 -27.12 4.76
C LYS A 684 -6.88 -25.82 4.66
N VAL A 685 -6.16 -24.70 4.55
CA VAL A 685 -6.71 -23.40 4.14
C VAL A 685 -6.15 -23.00 2.77
N VAL A 686 -7.00 -22.48 1.90
CA VAL A 686 -6.62 -21.99 0.57
C VAL A 686 -7.11 -20.57 0.43
N ASN A 687 -6.17 -19.64 0.23
CA ASN A 687 -6.50 -18.25 -0.08
C ASN A 687 -6.43 -18.00 -1.59
N ILE A 688 -7.50 -17.44 -2.14
CA ILE A 688 -7.66 -17.12 -3.56
C ILE A 688 -7.87 -15.61 -3.66
N ASP A 689 -6.77 -14.88 -3.70
CA ASP A 689 -6.73 -13.43 -3.80
C ASP A 689 -6.45 -12.95 -5.24
N GLN A 690 -6.54 -11.65 -5.46
CA GLN A 690 -6.31 -10.99 -6.75
C GLN A 690 -4.83 -10.80 -7.10
N SER A 691 -3.90 -11.29 -6.27
CA SER A 691 -2.47 -11.16 -6.56
C SER A 691 -2.09 -11.93 -7.84
N PRO A 692 -1.13 -11.42 -8.63
CA PRO A 692 -0.69 -12.10 -9.84
C PRO A 692 -0.24 -13.55 -9.58
N ILE A 693 -0.50 -14.45 -10.54
CA ILE A 693 -0.05 -15.86 -10.48
C ILE A 693 1.47 -16.02 -10.61
N GLY A 694 2.18 -14.92 -10.82
CA GLY A 694 3.64 -14.86 -10.85
C GLY A 694 4.11 -13.45 -11.17
N ARG A 695 5.38 -13.18 -10.88
CA ARG A 695 5.99 -11.84 -11.03
C ARG A 695 6.77 -11.65 -12.33
N THR A 696 6.88 -12.67 -13.14
CA THR A 696 7.69 -12.66 -14.38
C THR A 696 6.84 -13.05 -15.58
N PRO A 697 7.20 -12.63 -16.79
CA PRO A 697 6.53 -13.05 -18.04
C PRO A 697 6.52 -14.56 -18.29
N ARG A 698 7.35 -15.34 -17.56
CA ARG A 698 7.40 -16.81 -17.66
C ARG A 698 6.20 -17.49 -16.98
N SER A 699 5.62 -16.84 -15.98
CA SER A 699 4.42 -17.34 -15.34
C SER A 699 3.22 -17.12 -16.25
N ASN A 700 2.43 -18.14 -16.48
CA ASN A 700 1.23 -18.11 -17.31
C ASN A 700 0.21 -19.15 -16.83
N PRO A 701 -1.04 -19.14 -17.32
CA PRO A 701 -2.07 -20.09 -16.93
C PRO A 701 -1.65 -21.55 -17.04
N ALA A 702 -0.96 -21.94 -18.13
CA ALA A 702 -0.53 -23.32 -18.32
C ALA A 702 0.51 -23.77 -17.27
N THR A 703 1.45 -22.89 -16.90
CA THR A 703 2.47 -23.24 -15.90
C THR A 703 1.88 -23.29 -14.49
N TYR A 704 1.01 -22.36 -14.14
CA TYR A 704 0.43 -22.27 -12.81
C TYR A 704 -0.51 -23.43 -12.49
N THR A 705 -1.35 -23.84 -13.45
CA THR A 705 -2.25 -25.00 -13.31
C THR A 705 -1.54 -26.34 -13.36
N GLY A 706 -0.25 -26.35 -13.72
CA GLY A 706 0.52 -27.57 -13.98
C GLY A 706 0.19 -28.27 -15.30
N LEU A 707 -0.70 -27.68 -16.12
CA LEU A 707 -1.06 -28.16 -17.45
C LEU A 707 0.17 -28.26 -18.38
N PHE A 708 1.10 -27.31 -18.24
CA PHE A 708 2.30 -27.26 -19.06
C PHE A 708 3.22 -28.46 -18.88
N ASN A 709 3.24 -29.10 -17.71
CA ASN A 709 4.01 -30.32 -17.49
C ASN A 709 3.47 -31.46 -18.37
N ASP A 710 2.14 -31.63 -18.39
CA ASP A 710 1.49 -32.66 -19.19
C ASP A 710 1.66 -32.39 -20.71
N ILE A 711 1.64 -31.11 -21.13
CA ILE A 711 1.93 -30.72 -22.52
C ILE A 711 3.38 -31.05 -22.90
N ARG A 712 4.35 -30.77 -22.04
CA ARG A 712 5.77 -31.10 -22.30
C ARG A 712 6.01 -32.61 -22.40
N ASP A 713 5.35 -33.39 -21.55
CA ASP A 713 5.40 -34.85 -21.60
C ASP A 713 4.83 -35.40 -22.92
N LEU A 714 3.71 -34.81 -23.38
CA LEU A 714 3.11 -35.16 -24.65
C LEU A 714 4.06 -34.88 -25.82
N PHE A 715 4.67 -33.70 -25.90
CA PHE A 715 5.62 -33.34 -26.93
C PHE A 715 6.88 -34.23 -26.89
N ALA A 716 7.40 -34.54 -25.72
CA ALA A 716 8.53 -35.46 -25.55
C ALA A 716 8.19 -36.90 -25.97
N SER A 717 6.92 -37.29 -25.93
CA SER A 717 6.45 -38.62 -26.34
C SER A 717 6.27 -38.77 -27.84
N THR A 718 6.29 -37.68 -28.62
CA THR A 718 6.15 -37.73 -30.08
C THR A 718 7.29 -38.51 -30.73
N GLN A 719 7.03 -39.13 -31.90
CA GLN A 719 8.03 -39.89 -32.62
C GLN A 719 9.23 -39.04 -33.05
N GLU A 720 8.97 -37.80 -33.46
CA GLU A 720 9.99 -36.84 -33.87
C GLU A 720 10.91 -36.42 -32.69
N ALA A 721 10.31 -36.13 -31.48
CA ALA A 721 11.11 -35.83 -30.30
C ALA A 721 11.99 -37.01 -29.89
N LYS A 722 11.43 -38.23 -29.88
CA LYS A 722 12.17 -39.46 -29.57
C LYS A 722 13.34 -39.74 -30.54
N SER A 723 13.12 -39.55 -31.83
CA SER A 723 14.16 -39.76 -32.85
C SER A 723 15.32 -38.76 -32.70
N ARG A 724 15.06 -37.57 -32.17
CA ARG A 724 16.07 -36.54 -31.90
C ARG A 724 16.65 -36.60 -30.47
N GLY A 725 16.19 -37.55 -29.63
CA GLY A 725 16.62 -37.66 -28.23
C GLY A 725 16.13 -36.49 -27.34
N TYR A 726 15.03 -35.86 -27.70
CA TYR A 726 14.48 -34.71 -26.95
C TYR A 726 13.61 -35.18 -25.78
N GLY A 727 14.08 -34.96 -24.55
CA GLY A 727 13.30 -35.19 -23.33
C GLY A 727 12.43 -34.00 -22.98
N GLN A 728 11.64 -34.15 -21.90
CA GLN A 728 10.72 -33.14 -21.37
C GLN A 728 11.37 -31.76 -21.14
N GLY A 729 12.66 -31.73 -20.72
CA GLY A 729 13.42 -30.51 -20.48
C GLY A 729 13.62 -29.65 -21.73
N ARG A 730 13.66 -30.27 -22.91
CA ARG A 730 13.80 -29.55 -24.20
C ARG A 730 12.62 -28.64 -24.50
N PHE A 731 11.45 -29.05 -24.06
CA PHE A 731 10.18 -28.30 -24.21
C PHE A 731 9.90 -27.31 -23.09
N SER A 732 10.88 -27.06 -22.21
CA SER A 732 10.78 -26.04 -21.15
C SER A 732 11.45 -24.74 -21.57
N PHE A 733 10.73 -23.62 -21.52
CA PHE A 733 11.32 -22.29 -21.74
C PHE A 733 12.12 -21.78 -20.52
N ASN A 734 12.10 -22.49 -19.38
CA ASN A 734 12.89 -22.16 -18.19
C ASN A 734 14.27 -22.78 -18.18
N VAL A 735 14.49 -23.87 -18.96
CA VAL A 735 15.72 -24.66 -18.96
C VAL A 735 16.50 -24.40 -20.25
N ARG A 736 17.82 -24.34 -20.14
CA ARG A 736 18.70 -24.24 -21.33
C ARG A 736 18.55 -25.44 -22.25
N GLY A 737 18.75 -25.23 -23.52
CA GLY A 737 18.75 -26.27 -24.57
C GLY A 737 17.59 -26.17 -25.56
N GLY A 738 16.36 -25.86 -25.08
CA GLY A 738 15.20 -25.69 -25.97
C GLY A 738 14.66 -24.28 -26.09
N ARG A 739 15.01 -23.43 -25.11
CA ARG A 739 14.55 -22.02 -25.06
C ARG A 739 15.35 -21.12 -26.01
N CYS A 740 14.78 -19.98 -26.36
CA CYS A 740 15.52 -18.90 -27.01
C CYS A 740 16.51 -18.30 -25.98
N GLU A 741 17.80 -18.34 -26.29
CA GLU A 741 18.82 -17.82 -25.37
C GLU A 741 18.92 -16.29 -25.40
N ALA A 742 18.47 -15.60 -26.47
CA ALA A 742 18.45 -14.14 -26.53
C ALA A 742 17.52 -13.50 -25.47
N CYS A 743 16.32 -14.06 -25.28
CA CYS A 743 15.39 -13.62 -24.23
C CYS A 743 15.36 -14.59 -23.04
N SER A 744 16.24 -15.58 -22.99
CA SER A 744 16.26 -16.61 -21.94
C SER A 744 14.92 -17.32 -21.72
N GLY A 745 14.05 -17.37 -22.74
CA GLY A 745 12.73 -18.01 -22.69
C GLY A 745 11.59 -17.08 -22.27
N ASP A 746 11.83 -15.80 -22.00
CA ASP A 746 10.78 -14.84 -21.63
C ASP A 746 9.84 -14.50 -22.82
N GLY A 747 10.36 -14.59 -24.06
CA GLY A 747 9.66 -14.14 -25.27
C GLY A 747 9.70 -12.62 -25.45
N LEU A 748 9.96 -11.89 -24.38
CA LEU A 748 10.03 -10.44 -24.32
C LEU A 748 11.42 -10.01 -23.84
N LEU A 749 11.85 -8.83 -24.24
CA LEU A 749 13.05 -8.16 -23.74
C LEU A 749 12.58 -6.99 -22.85
N LYS A 750 13.07 -6.95 -21.62
CA LYS A 750 12.81 -5.86 -20.69
C LYS A 750 13.81 -4.73 -20.99
N ILE A 751 13.30 -3.56 -21.31
CA ILE A 751 14.09 -2.34 -21.45
C ILE A 751 13.87 -1.51 -20.19
N GLU A 752 14.92 -1.40 -19.37
CA GLU A 752 14.85 -0.62 -18.13
C GLU A 752 14.96 0.87 -18.44
N MET A 753 13.93 1.61 -18.04
CA MET A 753 13.81 3.07 -18.22
C MET A 753 13.97 3.74 -16.87
N HIS A 754 15.14 4.30 -16.56
CA HIS A 754 15.49 4.85 -15.25
C HIS A 754 14.47 5.82 -14.62
N PHE A 755 13.69 6.54 -15.42
CA PHE A 755 12.72 7.53 -14.97
C PHE A 755 11.28 7.24 -15.39
N LEU A 756 11.06 6.20 -16.20
CA LEU A 756 9.78 5.78 -16.75
C LEU A 756 9.52 4.30 -16.40
N PRO A 757 8.28 3.83 -16.49
CA PRO A 757 8.00 2.40 -16.37
C PRO A 757 8.79 1.59 -17.39
N ASP A 758 9.28 0.41 -16.96
CA ASP A 758 9.99 -0.51 -17.84
C ASP A 758 9.12 -0.93 -19.03
N ILE A 759 9.71 -0.98 -20.23
CA ILE A 759 9.02 -1.38 -21.44
C ILE A 759 9.39 -2.82 -21.78
N PHE A 760 8.39 -3.63 -22.13
CA PHE A 760 8.56 -4.99 -22.62
C PHE A 760 8.32 -5.04 -24.12
N VAL A 761 9.33 -5.41 -24.90
CA VAL A 761 9.24 -5.56 -26.36
C VAL A 761 9.41 -7.03 -26.77
N PRO A 762 8.70 -7.52 -27.81
CA PRO A 762 8.90 -8.86 -28.32
C PRO A 762 10.37 -9.12 -28.70
N CYS A 763 10.89 -10.28 -28.33
CA CYS A 763 12.24 -10.67 -28.69
C CYS A 763 12.39 -10.81 -30.22
N GLU A 764 13.31 -10.10 -30.82
CA GLU A 764 13.52 -10.09 -32.29
C GLU A 764 13.90 -11.46 -32.81
N VAL A 765 14.64 -12.28 -32.04
CA VAL A 765 15.13 -13.59 -32.43
C VAL A 765 14.01 -14.63 -32.47
N CYS A 766 13.24 -14.76 -31.42
CA CYS A 766 12.15 -15.73 -31.32
C CYS A 766 10.77 -15.16 -31.70
N LYS A 767 10.65 -13.85 -31.88
CA LYS A 767 9.40 -13.15 -32.19
C LYS A 767 8.27 -13.50 -31.21
N GLY A 768 8.60 -13.51 -29.92
CA GLY A 768 7.67 -13.84 -28.85
C GLY A 768 7.47 -15.35 -28.59
N ARG A 769 7.99 -16.24 -29.43
CA ARG A 769 7.75 -17.69 -29.38
C ARG A 769 8.45 -18.45 -28.25
N ARG A 770 9.39 -17.81 -27.51
CA ARG A 770 10.11 -18.34 -26.34
C ARG A 770 11.11 -19.46 -26.59
N TYR A 771 11.07 -20.17 -27.74
CA TYR A 771 11.87 -21.34 -28.05
C TYR A 771 12.85 -21.11 -29.21
N ASN A 772 13.86 -21.96 -29.30
CA ASN A 772 14.74 -22.00 -30.43
C ASN A 772 14.07 -22.73 -31.63
N ARG A 773 14.66 -22.59 -32.81
CA ARG A 773 14.09 -23.09 -34.08
C ARG A 773 13.91 -24.62 -34.05
N GLU A 774 14.90 -25.36 -33.57
CA GLU A 774 14.90 -26.82 -33.58
C GLU A 774 13.79 -27.41 -32.67
N THR A 775 13.50 -26.79 -31.55
CA THR A 775 12.40 -27.18 -30.66
C THR A 775 11.04 -26.94 -31.33
N LEU A 776 10.90 -25.85 -32.10
CA LEU A 776 9.66 -25.50 -32.80
C LEU A 776 9.38 -26.40 -34.02
N GLU A 777 10.35 -27.17 -34.50
CA GLU A 777 10.15 -28.15 -35.58
C GLU A 777 9.29 -29.34 -35.11
N VAL A 778 9.39 -29.74 -33.82
CA VAL A 778 8.60 -30.84 -33.27
C VAL A 778 7.12 -30.45 -33.22
N ARG A 779 6.26 -31.31 -33.79
CA ARG A 779 4.83 -31.04 -33.93
C ARG A 779 3.97 -32.18 -33.37
N TYR A 780 2.86 -31.81 -32.78
CA TYR A 780 1.76 -32.70 -32.39
C TYR A 780 0.49 -32.22 -33.08
N LYS A 781 -0.18 -33.08 -33.84
CA LYS A 781 -1.35 -32.75 -34.70
C LYS A 781 -1.10 -31.47 -35.55
N GLY A 782 0.11 -31.28 -36.09
CA GLY A 782 0.48 -30.14 -36.93
C GLY A 782 0.88 -28.86 -36.22
N LYS A 783 0.71 -28.78 -34.86
CA LYS A 783 1.04 -27.63 -34.04
C LYS A 783 2.32 -27.86 -33.25
N ASN A 784 3.20 -26.84 -33.16
CA ASN A 784 4.36 -26.87 -32.29
C ASN A 784 3.99 -26.36 -30.86
N ILE A 785 4.94 -26.47 -29.92
CA ILE A 785 4.67 -26.09 -28.51
C ILE A 785 4.36 -24.59 -28.31
N ALA A 786 4.94 -23.71 -29.15
CA ALA A 786 4.60 -22.28 -29.08
C ALA A 786 3.19 -22.01 -29.63
N ASP A 787 2.79 -22.70 -30.71
CA ASP A 787 1.41 -22.61 -31.23
C ASP A 787 0.39 -23.06 -30.17
N VAL A 788 0.70 -24.09 -29.38
CA VAL A 788 -0.15 -24.59 -28.29
C VAL A 788 -0.23 -23.56 -27.15
N LEU A 789 0.86 -22.89 -26.81
CA LEU A 789 0.83 -21.82 -25.80
C LEU A 789 0.04 -20.58 -26.27
N ASP A 790 -0.05 -20.37 -27.59
CA ASP A 790 -0.81 -19.28 -28.18
C ASP A 790 -2.32 -19.60 -28.34
N MET A 791 -2.71 -20.86 -28.16
CA MET A 791 -4.12 -21.26 -28.16
C MET A 791 -4.86 -20.68 -26.95
N THR A 792 -6.12 -20.30 -27.17
CA THR A 792 -7.07 -20.06 -26.08
C THR A 792 -7.40 -21.36 -25.35
N VAL A 793 -7.95 -21.25 -24.15
CA VAL A 793 -8.40 -22.43 -23.37
C VAL A 793 -9.47 -23.21 -24.16
N ASP A 794 -10.38 -22.51 -24.82
CA ASP A 794 -11.43 -23.14 -25.65
C ASP A 794 -10.85 -23.92 -26.82
N GLU A 795 -9.93 -23.32 -27.61
CA GLU A 795 -9.21 -23.99 -28.70
C GLU A 795 -8.38 -25.19 -28.20
N ALA A 796 -7.71 -25.03 -27.07
CA ALA A 796 -6.93 -26.10 -26.47
C ALA A 796 -7.81 -27.26 -25.97
N LEU A 797 -9.02 -26.98 -25.45
CA LEU A 797 -9.96 -27.99 -25.00
C LEU A 797 -10.41 -28.88 -26.17
N ASP A 798 -10.69 -28.29 -27.31
CA ASP A 798 -11.05 -29.03 -28.54
C ASP A 798 -9.84 -29.80 -29.07
N PHE A 799 -8.65 -29.18 -29.11
CA PHE A 799 -7.43 -29.79 -29.62
C PHE A 799 -6.99 -31.02 -28.81
N PHE A 800 -7.11 -30.95 -27.48
CA PHE A 800 -6.76 -32.04 -26.57
C PHE A 800 -7.94 -32.91 -26.12
N SER A 801 -9.08 -32.83 -26.80
CA SER A 801 -10.32 -33.55 -26.44
C SER A 801 -10.14 -35.07 -26.21
N ALA A 802 -9.19 -35.70 -26.93
CA ALA A 802 -8.88 -37.12 -26.80
C ALA A 802 -7.96 -37.46 -25.63
N LEU A 803 -7.45 -36.48 -24.86
CA LEU A 803 -6.51 -36.65 -23.75
C LEU A 803 -7.19 -36.32 -22.42
N PRO A 804 -7.71 -37.31 -21.65
CA PRO A 804 -8.56 -37.05 -20.48
C PRO A 804 -7.91 -36.19 -19.41
N LYS A 805 -6.61 -36.35 -19.20
CA LYS A 805 -5.86 -35.60 -18.16
C LYS A 805 -5.77 -34.10 -18.50
N LEU A 806 -5.42 -33.76 -19.76
CA LEU A 806 -5.38 -32.38 -20.25
C LEU A 806 -6.79 -31.79 -20.32
N LYS A 807 -7.74 -32.56 -20.87
CA LYS A 807 -9.15 -32.15 -20.96
C LYS A 807 -9.73 -31.74 -19.63
N LYS A 808 -9.53 -32.54 -18.56
CA LYS A 808 -10.04 -32.23 -17.22
C LYS A 808 -9.57 -30.86 -16.70
N ARG A 809 -8.26 -30.56 -16.85
CA ARG A 809 -7.68 -29.30 -16.39
C ARG A 809 -8.11 -28.11 -17.23
N LEU A 810 -8.22 -28.29 -18.55
CA LEU A 810 -8.74 -27.25 -19.45
C LEU A 810 -10.22 -26.97 -19.17
N GLN A 811 -11.02 -28.00 -18.87
CA GLN A 811 -12.42 -27.87 -18.50
C GLN A 811 -12.58 -27.02 -17.24
N THR A 812 -11.73 -27.20 -16.21
CA THR A 812 -11.81 -26.34 -15.01
C THR A 812 -11.52 -24.88 -15.30
N LEU A 813 -10.62 -24.57 -16.25
CA LEU A 813 -10.35 -23.20 -16.68
C LEU A 813 -11.55 -22.61 -17.46
N GLN A 814 -12.19 -23.41 -18.29
CA GLN A 814 -13.40 -23.01 -19.01
C GLN A 814 -14.59 -22.78 -18.05
N ASP A 815 -14.78 -23.68 -17.08
CA ASP A 815 -15.86 -23.60 -16.07
C ASP A 815 -15.81 -22.31 -15.25
N VAL A 816 -14.60 -21.77 -14.99
CA VAL A 816 -14.44 -20.48 -14.29
C VAL A 816 -14.53 -19.27 -15.24
N GLY A 817 -14.93 -19.47 -16.51
CA GLY A 817 -15.12 -18.41 -17.49
C GLY A 817 -13.81 -17.87 -18.10
N LEU A 818 -12.74 -18.65 -18.16
CA LEU A 818 -11.46 -18.27 -18.77
C LEU A 818 -11.23 -18.89 -20.16
N GLY A 819 -12.28 -19.28 -20.86
CA GLY A 819 -12.20 -19.90 -22.19
C GLY A 819 -11.42 -19.08 -23.23
N TYR A 820 -11.51 -17.76 -23.14
CA TYR A 820 -10.88 -16.81 -24.05
C TYR A 820 -9.39 -16.54 -23.75
N VAL A 821 -8.87 -16.91 -22.59
CA VAL A 821 -7.51 -16.61 -22.16
C VAL A 821 -6.54 -17.58 -22.87
N LYS A 822 -5.39 -17.07 -23.37
CA LYS A 822 -4.36 -17.89 -23.97
C LYS A 822 -3.58 -18.66 -22.92
N LEU A 823 -3.23 -19.91 -23.19
CA LEU A 823 -2.48 -20.77 -22.26
C LEU A 823 -1.12 -20.18 -21.86
N GLY A 824 -0.43 -19.52 -22.79
CA GLY A 824 0.88 -18.90 -22.60
C GLY A 824 0.84 -17.41 -22.26
N GLN A 825 -0.35 -16.82 -22.01
CA GLN A 825 -0.47 -15.40 -21.70
C GLN A 825 0.33 -15.04 -20.44
N PRO A 826 1.24 -14.05 -20.50
CA PRO A 826 2.03 -13.65 -19.35
C PRO A 826 1.18 -13.23 -18.15
N SER A 827 1.59 -13.60 -16.95
CA SER A 827 0.89 -13.21 -15.71
C SER A 827 0.78 -11.70 -15.50
N THR A 828 1.68 -10.94 -16.11
CA THR A 828 1.70 -9.48 -16.07
C THR A 828 0.60 -8.82 -16.91
N GLU A 829 0.00 -9.56 -17.84
CA GLU A 829 -1.07 -9.12 -18.73
C GLU A 829 -2.46 -9.55 -18.23
N LEU A 830 -2.52 -10.48 -17.26
CA LEU A 830 -3.77 -10.91 -16.66
C LEU A 830 -4.30 -9.85 -15.69
N SER A 831 -5.60 -9.60 -15.74
CA SER A 831 -6.30 -8.81 -14.72
C SER A 831 -6.28 -9.54 -13.36
N GLY A 832 -6.51 -8.81 -12.27
CA GLY A 832 -6.60 -9.40 -10.93
C GLY A 832 -7.66 -10.50 -10.84
N GLY A 833 -8.83 -10.28 -11.43
CA GLY A 833 -9.91 -11.26 -11.47
C GLY A 833 -9.59 -12.50 -12.31
N GLU A 834 -8.88 -12.34 -13.44
CA GLU A 834 -8.41 -13.49 -14.24
C GLU A 834 -7.37 -14.31 -13.47
N ALA A 835 -6.40 -13.66 -12.82
CA ALA A 835 -5.41 -14.33 -11.98
C ALA A 835 -6.08 -15.13 -10.84
N GLN A 836 -7.08 -14.56 -10.19
CA GLN A 836 -7.87 -15.20 -9.15
C GLN A 836 -8.62 -16.43 -9.66
N ARG A 837 -9.26 -16.34 -10.83
CA ARG A 837 -9.95 -17.48 -11.47
C ARG A 837 -8.99 -18.58 -11.90
N VAL A 838 -7.76 -18.27 -12.36
CA VAL A 838 -6.74 -19.29 -12.62
C VAL A 838 -6.35 -20.04 -11.35
N LYS A 839 -6.23 -19.34 -10.20
CA LYS A 839 -5.98 -19.97 -8.89
C LYS A 839 -7.14 -20.89 -8.50
N LEU A 840 -8.37 -20.43 -8.66
CA LEU A 840 -9.57 -21.21 -8.37
C LEU A 840 -9.65 -22.47 -9.23
N ALA A 841 -9.42 -22.37 -10.55
CA ALA A 841 -9.39 -23.51 -11.47
C ALA A 841 -8.32 -24.53 -11.07
N THR A 842 -7.18 -24.07 -10.57
CA THR A 842 -6.11 -24.95 -10.08
C THR A 842 -6.55 -25.78 -8.87
N GLU A 843 -7.22 -25.15 -7.91
CA GLU A 843 -7.73 -25.86 -6.74
C GLU A 843 -8.87 -26.82 -7.10
N LEU A 844 -9.78 -26.45 -8.00
CA LEU A 844 -10.84 -27.32 -8.52
C LEU A 844 -10.32 -28.57 -9.22
N SER A 845 -9.14 -28.49 -9.85
CA SER A 845 -8.53 -29.64 -10.53
C SER A 845 -8.02 -30.71 -9.57
N LYS A 846 -7.82 -30.37 -8.27
CA LYS A 846 -7.35 -31.25 -7.22
C LYS A 846 -8.49 -32.12 -6.66
N GLN A 847 -8.14 -33.20 -5.99
CA GLN A 847 -9.12 -34.03 -5.31
C GLN A 847 -9.58 -33.35 -4.02
N ALA A 848 -10.88 -33.19 -3.84
CA ALA A 848 -11.45 -32.59 -2.65
C ALA A 848 -11.37 -33.56 -1.45
N THR A 849 -10.99 -33.05 -0.27
CA THR A 849 -10.97 -33.83 0.99
C THR A 849 -12.25 -33.66 1.78
N GLY A 850 -13.06 -32.64 1.47
CA GLY A 850 -14.26 -32.26 2.22
C GLY A 850 -13.98 -31.58 3.57
N LYS A 851 -12.72 -31.23 3.84
CA LYS A 851 -12.26 -30.53 5.06
C LYS A 851 -11.42 -29.30 4.78
N THR A 852 -11.44 -28.83 3.54
CA THR A 852 -10.70 -27.63 3.14
C THR A 852 -11.56 -26.39 3.30
N ILE A 853 -10.99 -25.32 3.87
CA ILE A 853 -11.60 -23.99 3.86
C ILE A 853 -10.97 -23.15 2.73
N TYR A 854 -11.83 -22.65 1.85
CA TYR A 854 -11.46 -21.74 0.78
C TYR A 854 -11.84 -20.31 1.17
N ILE A 855 -10.89 -19.40 1.09
CA ILE A 855 -11.08 -17.97 1.36
C ILE A 855 -10.90 -17.22 0.06
N LEU A 856 -11.91 -16.43 -0.34
CA LEU A 856 -11.88 -15.61 -1.54
C LEU A 856 -12.15 -14.15 -1.19
N ASP A 857 -11.38 -13.25 -1.79
CA ASP A 857 -11.51 -11.82 -1.60
C ASP A 857 -12.03 -11.17 -2.88
N GLU A 858 -13.27 -10.66 -2.84
CA GLU A 858 -14.01 -10.00 -3.93
C GLU A 858 -13.87 -10.74 -5.28
N PRO A 859 -14.28 -12.01 -5.38
CA PRO A 859 -14.07 -12.81 -6.59
C PRO A 859 -14.91 -12.38 -7.80
N THR A 860 -15.90 -11.50 -7.62
CA THR A 860 -16.74 -10.98 -8.72
C THR A 860 -16.18 -9.73 -9.38
N THR A 861 -15.03 -9.25 -8.94
CA THR A 861 -14.37 -8.07 -9.53
C THR A 861 -14.18 -8.22 -11.03
N GLY A 862 -14.68 -7.25 -11.82
CA GLY A 862 -14.58 -7.23 -13.29
C GLY A 862 -15.42 -8.28 -14.01
N LEU A 863 -16.41 -8.85 -13.33
CA LEU A 863 -17.28 -9.88 -13.92
C LEU A 863 -18.64 -9.32 -14.31
N HIS A 864 -19.04 -9.66 -15.53
CA HIS A 864 -20.44 -9.51 -15.97
C HIS A 864 -21.35 -10.50 -15.21
N SER A 865 -22.64 -10.19 -15.06
CA SER A 865 -23.61 -11.04 -14.32
C SER A 865 -23.64 -12.50 -14.79
N ASP A 866 -23.44 -12.77 -16.09
CA ASP A 866 -23.34 -14.15 -16.61
C ASP A 866 -22.09 -14.87 -16.12
N ASP A 867 -20.95 -14.17 -16.01
CA ASP A 867 -19.71 -14.73 -15.46
C ASP A 867 -19.82 -14.94 -13.95
N VAL A 868 -20.54 -14.06 -13.24
CA VAL A 868 -20.87 -14.22 -11.80
C VAL A 868 -21.71 -15.49 -11.60
N ARG A 869 -22.70 -15.75 -12.45
CA ARG A 869 -23.50 -16.98 -12.41
C ARG A 869 -22.62 -18.24 -12.52
N LYS A 870 -21.72 -18.27 -13.52
CA LYS A 870 -20.77 -19.39 -13.69
C LYS A 870 -19.84 -19.58 -12.49
N LEU A 871 -19.36 -18.48 -11.94
CA LEU A 871 -18.53 -18.50 -10.73
C LEU A 871 -19.28 -19.10 -9.53
N LEU A 872 -20.53 -18.67 -9.32
CA LEU A 872 -21.39 -19.20 -8.25
C LEU A 872 -21.61 -20.70 -8.40
N GLU A 873 -21.87 -21.21 -9.59
CA GLU A 873 -22.01 -22.64 -9.85
C GLU A 873 -20.75 -23.42 -9.43
N VAL A 874 -19.58 -22.85 -9.68
CA VAL A 874 -18.30 -23.41 -9.28
C VAL A 874 -18.11 -23.40 -7.75
N LEU A 875 -18.43 -22.30 -7.08
CA LEU A 875 -18.34 -22.17 -5.63
C LEU A 875 -19.33 -23.12 -4.93
N GLN A 876 -20.53 -23.25 -5.44
CA GLN A 876 -21.53 -24.19 -4.93
C GLN A 876 -21.04 -25.66 -5.04
N ARG A 877 -20.42 -26.05 -6.16
CA ARG A 877 -19.81 -27.39 -6.32
C ARG A 877 -18.72 -27.67 -5.29
N LEU A 878 -17.93 -26.66 -4.88
CA LEU A 878 -16.94 -26.83 -3.81
C LEU A 878 -17.59 -27.10 -2.46
N VAL A 879 -18.68 -26.42 -2.14
CA VAL A 879 -19.42 -26.62 -0.89
C VAL A 879 -20.12 -27.99 -0.91
N ASP A 880 -20.73 -28.37 -2.04
CA ASP A 880 -21.39 -29.68 -2.21
C ASP A 880 -20.41 -30.85 -2.06
N ALA A 881 -19.12 -30.64 -2.32
CA ALA A 881 -18.06 -31.60 -2.04
C ALA A 881 -17.65 -31.63 -0.54
N GLY A 882 -18.38 -30.96 0.35
CA GLY A 882 -18.17 -30.94 1.79
C GLY A 882 -17.21 -29.89 2.32
N ASN A 883 -16.62 -29.06 1.45
CA ASN A 883 -15.70 -28.01 1.85
C ASN A 883 -16.44 -26.79 2.38
N THR A 884 -15.71 -25.90 3.04
CA THR A 884 -16.22 -24.60 3.49
C THR A 884 -15.70 -23.51 2.56
N VAL A 885 -16.57 -22.61 2.14
CA VAL A 885 -16.21 -21.47 1.30
C VAL A 885 -16.56 -20.17 2.04
N VAL A 886 -15.56 -19.33 2.29
CA VAL A 886 -15.71 -18.01 2.91
C VAL A 886 -15.34 -16.95 1.88
N VAL A 887 -16.26 -16.04 1.59
CA VAL A 887 -16.08 -15.01 0.56
C VAL A 887 -16.28 -13.63 1.17
N ILE A 888 -15.36 -12.70 0.91
CA ILE A 888 -15.59 -11.26 1.15
C ILE A 888 -16.27 -10.72 -0.09
N GLU A 889 -17.48 -10.16 0.02
CA GLU A 889 -18.22 -9.67 -1.14
C GLU A 889 -19.15 -8.50 -0.86
N HIS A 890 -19.36 -7.73 -1.93
CA HIS A 890 -20.30 -6.62 -1.98
C HIS A 890 -21.41 -6.83 -3.04
N ASN A 891 -21.20 -7.75 -3.97
CA ASN A 891 -22.15 -8.07 -5.02
C ASN A 891 -23.39 -8.76 -4.43
N LEU A 892 -24.57 -8.12 -4.58
CA LEU A 892 -25.83 -8.61 -4.01
C LEU A 892 -26.27 -9.96 -4.61
N ASP A 893 -25.90 -10.26 -5.86
CA ASP A 893 -26.21 -11.56 -6.48
C ASP A 893 -25.45 -12.71 -5.80
N VAL A 894 -24.23 -12.46 -5.33
CA VAL A 894 -23.48 -13.44 -4.54
C VAL A 894 -24.02 -13.54 -3.12
N ILE A 895 -24.30 -12.39 -2.49
CA ILE A 895 -24.78 -12.31 -1.12
C ILE A 895 -26.11 -13.05 -0.95
N LYS A 896 -27.06 -12.87 -1.90
CA LYS A 896 -28.35 -13.56 -1.85
C LYS A 896 -28.26 -15.09 -2.01
N CYS A 897 -27.15 -15.58 -2.59
CA CYS A 897 -26.90 -17.01 -2.79
C CYS A 897 -26.14 -17.68 -1.63
N ALA A 898 -25.75 -16.94 -0.59
CA ALA A 898 -25.03 -17.47 0.57
C ALA A 898 -25.90 -18.34 1.46
N ASP A 899 -25.32 -19.32 2.13
CA ASP A 899 -25.97 -20.08 3.19
C ASP A 899 -25.94 -19.31 4.52
N HIS A 900 -24.85 -18.58 4.78
CA HIS A 900 -24.63 -17.80 5.98
C HIS A 900 -23.97 -16.46 5.66
N LEU A 901 -24.42 -15.39 6.30
CA LEU A 901 -23.85 -14.04 6.18
C LEU A 901 -23.25 -13.57 7.50
N ILE A 902 -22.17 -12.82 7.41
CA ILE A 902 -21.57 -12.08 8.51
C ILE A 902 -21.43 -10.63 8.05
N ASP A 903 -22.26 -9.74 8.61
CA ASP A 903 -22.25 -8.31 8.25
C ASP A 903 -21.50 -7.49 9.27
N LEU A 904 -20.42 -6.82 8.83
CA LEU A 904 -19.57 -5.96 9.66
C LEU A 904 -19.91 -4.49 9.43
N GLY A 905 -19.86 -3.72 10.51
CA GLY A 905 -20.16 -2.29 10.47
C GLY A 905 -20.11 -1.66 11.85
N PRO A 906 -21.02 -0.69 12.11
CA PRO A 906 -21.97 -0.09 11.15
C PRO A 906 -21.32 0.82 10.10
N GLU A 907 -20.15 1.40 10.40
CA GLU A 907 -19.42 2.32 9.53
C GLU A 907 -18.02 1.79 9.15
N GLY A 908 -17.24 2.56 8.40
CA GLY A 908 -15.85 2.27 8.11
C GLY A 908 -14.88 2.86 9.15
N GLY A 909 -13.64 2.39 9.18
CA GLY A 909 -12.58 2.89 10.06
C GLY A 909 -12.92 2.71 11.54
N ASP A 910 -12.69 3.75 12.35
CA ASP A 910 -12.94 3.71 13.79
C ASP A 910 -14.42 3.57 14.15
N GLY A 911 -15.34 3.92 13.27
CA GLY A 911 -16.78 3.70 13.43
C GLY A 911 -17.23 2.27 13.15
N GLY A 912 -16.34 1.41 12.63
CA GLY A 912 -16.59 0.02 12.25
C GLY A 912 -16.05 -1.00 13.26
N GLY A 913 -15.71 -2.17 12.72
CA GLY A 913 -15.02 -3.22 13.47
C GLY A 913 -15.89 -4.03 14.41
N THR A 914 -17.23 -3.95 14.27
CA THR A 914 -18.18 -4.74 15.05
C THR A 914 -19.06 -5.59 14.12
N ILE A 915 -19.67 -6.63 14.66
CA ILE A 915 -20.67 -7.43 13.96
C ILE A 915 -22.01 -6.72 14.11
N VAL A 916 -22.65 -6.44 12.98
CA VAL A 916 -24.01 -5.85 12.95
C VAL A 916 -25.04 -6.95 13.07
N VAL A 917 -24.89 -8.01 12.27
CA VAL A 917 -25.80 -9.17 12.27
C VAL A 917 -25.09 -10.36 11.62
N THR A 918 -25.47 -11.58 12.05
CA THR A 918 -25.08 -12.83 11.42
C THR A 918 -26.32 -13.70 11.22
N GLY A 919 -26.35 -14.51 10.20
CA GLY A 919 -27.48 -15.41 9.94
C GLY A 919 -27.66 -15.70 8.44
N THR A 920 -28.82 -16.17 8.07
CA THR A 920 -29.18 -16.36 6.67
C THR A 920 -29.41 -15.00 5.96
N PRO A 921 -29.34 -14.93 4.63
CA PRO A 921 -29.66 -13.71 3.89
C PRO A 921 -31.02 -13.09 4.26
N GLU A 922 -32.01 -13.92 4.55
CA GLU A 922 -33.35 -13.50 4.96
C GLU A 922 -33.36 -12.83 6.34
N GLU A 923 -32.60 -13.40 7.30
CA GLU A 923 -32.44 -12.82 8.64
C GLU A 923 -31.69 -11.49 8.61
N VAL A 924 -30.63 -11.39 7.80
CA VAL A 924 -29.90 -10.15 7.59
C VAL A 924 -30.76 -9.09 6.92
N ALA A 925 -31.58 -9.45 5.93
CA ALA A 925 -32.51 -8.54 5.27
C ALA A 925 -33.60 -8.01 6.21
N ALA A 926 -33.93 -8.75 7.26
CA ALA A 926 -34.86 -8.33 8.31
C ALA A 926 -34.24 -7.37 9.34
N CYS A 927 -32.92 -7.24 9.40
CA CYS A 927 -32.21 -6.39 10.37
C CYS A 927 -32.16 -4.92 9.89
N PRO A 928 -32.84 -3.98 10.57
CA PRO A 928 -32.85 -2.56 10.14
C PRO A 928 -31.48 -1.87 10.25
N ALA A 929 -30.60 -2.36 11.12
CA ALA A 929 -29.27 -1.79 11.37
C ALA A 929 -28.26 -2.19 10.26
N SER A 930 -28.56 -3.23 9.47
CA SER A 930 -27.72 -3.70 8.38
C SER A 930 -27.96 -2.90 7.11
N PHE A 931 -26.97 -2.15 6.66
CA PHE A 931 -27.02 -1.51 5.34
C PHE A 931 -27.10 -2.56 4.23
N THR A 932 -26.31 -3.63 4.31
CA THR A 932 -26.40 -4.76 3.36
C THR A 932 -27.82 -5.35 3.32
N GLY A 933 -28.43 -5.54 4.49
CA GLY A 933 -29.79 -6.07 4.61
C GLY A 933 -30.84 -5.19 3.93
N GLN A 934 -30.72 -3.86 4.03
CA GLN A 934 -31.63 -2.91 3.38
C GLN A 934 -31.62 -3.05 1.85
N TYR A 935 -30.45 -3.22 1.24
CA TYR A 935 -30.34 -3.43 -0.22
C TYR A 935 -30.75 -4.86 -0.60
N LEU A 936 -30.34 -5.85 0.20
CA LEU A 936 -30.66 -7.26 -0.06
C LEU A 936 -32.17 -7.55 -0.07
N LYS A 937 -32.94 -6.86 0.75
CA LYS A 937 -34.39 -6.97 0.81
C LYS A 937 -35.07 -6.78 -0.56
N ARG A 938 -34.49 -5.94 -1.43
CA ARG A 938 -34.98 -5.69 -2.79
C ARG A 938 -34.75 -6.88 -3.72
N MET A 939 -33.79 -7.73 -3.41
CA MET A 939 -33.36 -8.87 -4.24
C MET A 939 -34.04 -10.19 -3.80
N LEU A 940 -34.53 -10.28 -2.56
CA LEU A 940 -35.16 -11.46 -2.00
C LEU A 940 -36.71 -11.45 -2.16
N ASN A 941 -37.29 -10.26 -2.41
CA ASN A 941 -38.70 -10.09 -2.76
C ASN A 941 -38.85 -10.20 -4.26
#